data_d93153a9f253dfb46d98b46acbee1364
#
_entry.id   d93153a9f253dfb46d98b46acbee1364
#
_cell.length_a   1.000
_cell.length_b   1.000
_cell.length_c   1.000
_cell.angle_alpha   90.00
_cell.angle_beta   90.00
_cell.angle_gamma   90.00
#
_symmetry.space_group_name_H-M   'P 1'
#
loop_
_entity.id
_entity.type
_entity.pdbx_description
1 polymer ?
#
loop_
_entity_poly.entity_id
_entity_poly.type
_entity_poly.pdbx_seq_one_letter_code
_entity_poly.pdbx_strand_id
1 'polypeptide(L)'
;MEKDYKNTLNLPKTDLPMKAGLPNKEPEILSFWDSINLYNLIREENAKKDKFILHDGPPYANGDIHLGHSVNKILKDIVIKTKTLQGFDAPYVPGWDCHGLPIELNVEKKFGRDSDTVKDKSKFISACREYALSQIENQKKDFIRLGVLGDWENSYKSLDSSFEADTVRSLGRIVTNGHLQKGEKPVHFCYDCKSALAEAEVEYEDKVSKSIDVGFKVKKDSLIKLSAAFSKEIDSCSFVIWTTTPWTIPANAAVSIGPELKYTLCSSKFGNLILASDLIDQCSERWGEDLEKISEAKGSDIKDVVLEHPYLKRDSILVHGDHVTTETGTGCVHTAPAHGVDDHNICKKFNIETIHALDGNGFFNAEYEGLAGLPAIKADNIVIDILNDSGALINAEDFHHSYPYCWRHKTPLIFASTPQWFISMDKSGLLEGSIQAVKDVEWEPSWGYERIKSMLEGRPDWCISRQRSWGVPIPLIINKKTGEIHPKQNLLFNEIADRIDEQGLEAWDKANLKDLIDDHDEYIKATDTLDVWFDSGSTHFCVLDKLYGKDLIADLYLEGSDQHRGWFQSSLLTGIAINGKAPYKAVLTHGFVVDENGRKQSKSLGNVVSPQKVCNNLGADILRLWVASTDFRSEMVATDEILKQVADQYRRIRNTFRFMMGNLNDFNDDSKNINQNDLVEIDKWIISAAIKLDEEVKNLNDSYAYHHVVQKIHNFCVHELGGIYLDIIKDRMYVTKSDSHARNSAQFALFEVADILIRLISPILVFTAEEIWQSHDLFKKQSKSVFLCPKKSLNKIESSISDDDWKVIFAVKDSVNQNIEKARADSVIKGSLD
;
A
#
# COMPACT_ATOMS: atom_id res chain seq x y z
N MET A 1 23.90 67.15 -27.89
CA MET A 1 23.33 65.82 -28.07
C MET A 1 23.75 65.03 -26.84
N GLU A 2 22.84 64.77 -25.97
CA GLU A 2 23.03 63.75 -24.92
C GLU A 2 23.34 62.42 -25.60
N LYS A 3 24.47 61.81 -25.30
CA LYS A 3 24.80 60.49 -25.83
C LYS A 3 23.90 59.49 -25.19
N ASP A 4 23.02 58.86 -26.00
CA ASP A 4 22.18 57.74 -25.53
C ASP A 4 23.06 56.50 -25.34
N TYR A 5 23.37 56.15 -24.10
CA TYR A 5 24.19 55.02 -23.69
C TYR A 5 23.39 53.70 -23.61
N LYS A 6 22.08 53.70 -23.85
CA LYS A 6 21.24 52.50 -23.74
C LYS A 6 21.74 51.36 -24.60
N ASN A 7 22.27 51.66 -25.79
CA ASN A 7 22.79 50.65 -26.72
C ASN A 7 24.16 50.08 -26.31
N THR A 8 24.80 50.62 -25.26
CA THR A 8 26.07 50.09 -24.77
C THR A 8 25.90 49.15 -23.60
N LEU A 9 24.68 48.96 -23.13
CA LEU A 9 24.36 48.05 -22.04
C LEU A 9 24.07 46.63 -22.56
N ASN A 10 24.65 45.63 -21.93
CA ASN A 10 24.35 44.20 -22.16
C ASN A 10 23.15 43.78 -21.33
N LEU A 11 21.94 44.23 -21.72
CA LEU A 11 20.73 43.90 -20.99
C LEU A 11 20.34 42.41 -21.14
N PRO A 12 19.87 41.73 -20.07
CA PRO A 12 19.49 40.32 -20.14
C PRO A 12 18.29 40.13 -21.07
N LYS A 13 18.35 39.08 -21.90
CA LYS A 13 17.28 38.67 -22.80
C LYS A 13 17.10 37.16 -22.66
N THR A 14 15.83 36.67 -22.61
CA THR A 14 15.57 35.24 -22.54
C THR A 14 14.17 34.94 -23.08
N ASP A 15 14.03 33.79 -23.74
CA ASP A 15 12.75 33.27 -24.18
C ASP A 15 11.99 32.63 -23.02
N LEU A 16 12.62 32.47 -21.82
CA LEU A 16 11.98 31.94 -20.64
C LEU A 16 10.99 32.99 -20.09
N PRO A 17 9.66 32.76 -20.13
CA PRO A 17 8.68 33.76 -19.78
C PRO A 17 8.71 34.07 -18.28
N MET A 18 8.29 35.31 -17.90
CA MET A 18 8.23 35.72 -16.49
C MET A 18 7.25 34.85 -15.69
N LYS A 19 6.09 34.56 -16.26
CA LYS A 19 5.11 33.65 -15.67
C LYS A 19 5.34 32.25 -16.23
N ALA A 20 5.48 31.25 -15.35
CA ALA A 20 5.71 29.86 -15.77
C ALA A 20 4.59 29.30 -16.64
N GLY A 21 3.32 29.62 -16.30
CA GLY A 21 2.16 29.13 -17.05
C GLY A 21 2.09 27.60 -17.11
N LEU A 22 2.56 26.92 -16.05
CA LEU A 22 2.70 25.46 -15.99
C LEU A 22 1.49 24.69 -16.53
N PRO A 23 0.24 25.01 -16.14
CA PRO A 23 -0.92 24.28 -16.64
C PRO A 23 -1.01 24.17 -18.15
N ASN A 24 -0.53 25.18 -18.89
CA ASN A 24 -0.54 25.22 -20.34
C ASN A 24 0.80 24.72 -20.93
N LYS A 25 1.91 25.02 -20.29
CA LYS A 25 3.24 24.68 -20.77
C LYS A 25 3.58 23.20 -20.66
N GLU A 26 3.14 22.56 -19.59
CA GLU A 26 3.41 21.14 -19.35
C GLU A 26 2.84 20.22 -20.44
N PRO A 27 1.59 20.41 -20.93
CA PRO A 27 1.08 19.63 -22.07
C PRO A 27 1.88 19.82 -23.37
N GLU A 28 2.45 21.02 -23.62
CA GLU A 28 3.32 21.25 -24.78
C GLU A 28 4.60 20.42 -24.67
N ILE A 29 5.18 20.34 -23.47
CA ILE A 29 6.38 19.55 -23.19
C ILE A 29 6.08 18.05 -23.29
N LEU A 30 4.93 17.58 -22.81
CA LEU A 30 4.52 16.18 -23.02
C LEU A 30 4.42 15.84 -24.50
N SER A 31 3.80 16.73 -25.30
CA SER A 31 3.72 16.54 -26.76
C SER A 31 5.10 16.55 -27.43
N PHE A 32 6.03 17.36 -26.92
CA PHE A 32 7.41 17.35 -27.37
C PHE A 32 8.10 16.01 -27.05
N TRP A 33 7.99 15.51 -25.82
CA TRP A 33 8.56 14.21 -25.43
C TRP A 33 8.01 13.05 -26.26
N ASP A 34 6.72 13.08 -26.53
CA ASP A 34 6.07 12.10 -27.40
C ASP A 34 6.61 12.17 -28.84
N SER A 35 6.72 13.39 -29.38
CA SER A 35 7.23 13.63 -30.76
C SER A 35 8.64 13.10 -31.01
N ILE A 36 9.50 13.10 -29.98
CA ILE A 36 10.88 12.59 -30.06
C ILE A 36 11.00 11.15 -29.55
N ASN A 37 9.88 10.54 -29.09
CA ASN A 37 9.86 9.22 -28.47
C ASN A 37 10.87 9.10 -27.30
N LEU A 38 10.81 10.07 -26.38
CA LEU A 38 11.83 10.28 -25.34
C LEU A 38 12.12 9.03 -24.52
N TYR A 39 11.08 8.30 -24.08
CA TYR A 39 11.28 7.12 -23.23
C TYR A 39 12.14 6.05 -23.94
N ASN A 40 11.84 5.74 -25.18
CA ASN A 40 12.60 4.74 -25.94
C ASN A 40 14.04 5.21 -26.22
N LEU A 41 14.26 6.50 -26.50
CA LEU A 41 15.62 7.04 -26.63
C LEU A 41 16.42 6.86 -25.33
N ILE A 42 15.81 7.11 -24.16
CA ILE A 42 16.45 6.87 -22.86
C ILE A 42 16.82 5.39 -22.71
N ARG A 43 15.94 4.46 -23.13
CA ARG A 43 16.21 3.01 -23.05
C ARG A 43 17.37 2.61 -23.96
N GLU A 44 17.37 3.10 -25.20
CA GLU A 44 18.42 2.82 -26.17
C GLU A 44 19.80 3.28 -25.71
N GLU A 45 19.89 4.52 -25.16
CA GLU A 45 21.16 5.06 -24.65
C GLU A 45 21.70 4.32 -23.43
N ASN A 46 20.81 3.74 -22.61
CA ASN A 46 21.18 3.05 -21.37
C ASN A 46 21.22 1.52 -21.51
N ALA A 47 20.85 0.92 -22.62
CA ALA A 47 20.66 -0.53 -22.79
C ALA A 47 21.86 -1.41 -22.41
N LYS A 48 23.10 -0.86 -22.42
CA LYS A 48 24.34 -1.58 -22.08
C LYS A 48 24.83 -1.32 -20.64
N LYS A 49 24.11 -0.51 -19.89
CA LYS A 49 24.47 -0.16 -18.51
C LYS A 49 23.90 -1.17 -17.54
N ASP A 50 24.39 -1.14 -16.30
CA ASP A 50 23.85 -1.96 -15.22
C ASP A 50 22.39 -1.63 -14.99
N LYS A 51 21.56 -2.66 -14.80
CA LYS A 51 20.12 -2.47 -14.60
C LYS A 51 19.83 -2.07 -13.15
N PHE A 52 18.85 -1.20 -13.01
CA PHE A 52 18.17 -0.93 -11.75
C PHE A 52 16.67 -1.14 -11.96
N ILE A 53 16.13 -2.19 -11.36
CA ILE A 53 14.73 -2.60 -11.54
C ILE A 53 13.90 -2.16 -10.34
N LEU A 54 13.11 -1.10 -10.55
CA LEU A 54 11.99 -0.75 -9.68
C LEU A 54 10.75 -1.44 -10.23
N HIS A 55 10.24 -2.44 -9.52
CA HIS A 55 9.00 -3.10 -9.92
C HIS A 55 7.79 -2.30 -9.44
N ASP A 56 6.85 -2.04 -10.34
CA ASP A 56 5.64 -1.28 -10.03
C ASP A 56 4.59 -2.17 -9.37
N GLY A 57 4.18 -1.84 -8.14
CA GLY A 57 2.98 -2.40 -7.56
C GLY A 57 1.76 -1.88 -8.33
N PRO A 58 0.92 -2.78 -8.86
CA PRO A 58 -0.15 -2.38 -9.76
C PRO A 58 -1.26 -1.64 -9.01
N PRO A 59 -1.56 -0.37 -9.32
CA PRO A 59 -2.74 0.29 -8.79
C PRO A 59 -4.00 -0.43 -9.31
N TYR A 60 -5.06 -0.38 -8.51
CA TYR A 60 -6.30 -1.01 -8.85
C TYR A 60 -7.04 -0.22 -9.95
N ALA A 61 -7.50 -0.91 -11.00
CA ALA A 61 -8.16 -0.32 -12.17
C ALA A 61 -9.61 0.12 -11.85
N ASN A 62 -9.76 1.04 -10.89
CA ASN A 62 -11.09 1.46 -10.42
C ASN A 62 -11.11 2.90 -9.90
N GLY A 63 -11.78 3.79 -10.63
CA GLY A 63 -11.95 5.19 -10.28
C GLY A 63 -10.76 6.09 -10.62
N ASP A 64 -10.93 7.39 -10.37
CA ASP A 64 -9.93 8.40 -10.62
C ASP A 64 -8.75 8.28 -9.64
N ILE A 65 -7.57 8.73 -10.06
CA ILE A 65 -6.44 8.81 -9.15
C ILE A 65 -6.68 9.86 -8.05
N HIS A 66 -6.12 9.60 -6.88
CA HIS A 66 -6.09 10.51 -5.73
C HIS A 66 -4.64 10.89 -5.38
N LEU A 67 -4.45 11.81 -4.41
CA LEU A 67 -3.11 12.27 -4.04
C LEU A 67 -2.16 11.13 -3.63
N GLY A 68 -2.65 10.08 -2.95
CA GLY A 68 -1.83 8.92 -2.62
C GLY A 68 -1.23 8.23 -3.85
N HIS A 69 -2.01 8.04 -4.92
CA HIS A 69 -1.50 7.56 -6.20
C HIS A 69 -0.47 8.51 -6.80
N SER A 70 -0.70 9.84 -6.69
CA SER A 70 0.23 10.83 -7.21
C SER A 70 1.57 10.82 -6.45
N VAL A 71 1.54 10.73 -5.12
CA VAL A 71 2.75 10.60 -4.27
C VAL A 71 3.54 9.37 -4.72
N ASN A 72 2.89 8.22 -4.79
CA ASN A 72 3.49 6.96 -5.18
C ASN A 72 4.19 7.04 -6.55
N LYS A 73 3.45 7.46 -7.59
CA LYS A 73 3.97 7.51 -8.95
C LYS A 73 5.04 8.59 -9.16
N ILE A 74 4.92 9.74 -8.47
CA ILE A 74 5.94 10.79 -8.49
C ILE A 74 7.24 10.31 -7.82
N LEU A 75 7.16 9.64 -6.67
CA LEU A 75 8.35 9.10 -5.99
C LEU A 75 9.05 8.05 -6.85
N LYS A 76 8.31 7.11 -7.46
CA LYS A 76 8.85 6.13 -8.39
C LYS A 76 9.56 6.79 -9.56
N ASP A 77 8.94 7.80 -10.16
CA ASP A 77 9.50 8.53 -11.29
C ASP A 77 10.78 9.33 -10.91
N ILE A 78 10.81 9.93 -9.69
CA ILE A 78 12.02 10.58 -9.17
C ILE A 78 13.15 9.55 -9.02
N VAL A 79 12.87 8.37 -8.45
CA VAL A 79 13.86 7.29 -8.32
C VAL A 79 14.39 6.87 -9.69
N ILE A 80 13.51 6.56 -10.63
CA ILE A 80 13.86 6.10 -11.99
C ILE A 80 14.71 7.13 -12.72
N LYS A 81 14.29 8.40 -12.73
CA LYS A 81 15.05 9.50 -13.36
C LYS A 81 16.40 9.71 -12.70
N THR A 82 16.45 9.65 -11.37
CA THR A 82 17.69 9.79 -10.62
C THR A 82 18.67 8.67 -10.96
N LYS A 83 18.23 7.41 -10.93
CA LYS A 83 19.06 6.25 -11.28
C LYS A 83 19.52 6.29 -12.75
N THR A 84 18.65 6.70 -13.66
CA THR A 84 19.01 6.92 -15.08
C THR A 84 20.12 7.97 -15.22
N LEU A 85 19.99 9.12 -14.55
CA LEU A 85 21.00 10.19 -14.57
C LEU A 85 22.31 9.78 -13.87
N GLN A 86 22.25 8.87 -12.90
CA GLN A 86 23.42 8.25 -12.25
C GLN A 86 24.12 7.22 -13.15
N GLY A 87 23.53 6.87 -14.29
CA GLY A 87 24.13 6.00 -15.30
C GLY A 87 23.66 4.55 -15.26
N PHE A 88 22.52 4.26 -14.65
CA PHE A 88 21.87 2.95 -14.72
C PHE A 88 20.92 2.84 -15.91
N ASP A 89 20.69 1.61 -16.37
CA ASP A 89 19.54 1.24 -17.17
C ASP A 89 18.36 0.99 -16.20
N ALA A 90 17.53 2.00 -15.96
CA ALA A 90 16.41 1.96 -15.04
C ALA A 90 15.06 1.97 -15.81
N PRO A 91 14.59 0.82 -16.35
CA PRO A 91 13.29 0.74 -17.01
C PRO A 91 12.15 0.89 -16.00
N TYR A 92 11.05 1.50 -16.42
CA TYR A 92 9.83 1.56 -15.67
C TYR A 92 8.66 1.02 -16.48
N VAL A 93 8.15 -0.14 -16.10
CA VAL A 93 6.98 -0.78 -16.70
C VAL A 93 5.81 -0.66 -15.73
N PRO A 94 4.86 0.25 -15.99
CA PRO A 94 3.70 0.42 -15.12
C PRO A 94 2.74 -0.77 -15.24
N GLY A 95 1.95 -1.01 -14.19
CA GLY A 95 0.98 -2.09 -14.20
C GLY A 95 -0.37 -1.70 -13.62
N TRP A 96 -1.37 -2.58 -13.80
CA TRP A 96 -2.70 -2.45 -13.19
C TRP A 96 -3.24 -3.79 -12.71
N ASP A 97 -3.84 -3.75 -11.53
CA ASP A 97 -4.64 -4.84 -10.98
C ASP A 97 -6.10 -4.68 -11.38
N CYS A 98 -6.69 -5.71 -12.00
CA CYS A 98 -7.91 -5.59 -12.79
C CYS A 98 -9.04 -6.53 -12.39
N HIS A 99 -8.85 -7.44 -11.40
CA HIS A 99 -9.85 -8.43 -11.01
C HIS A 99 -10.54 -8.09 -9.68
N GLY A 100 -11.57 -8.82 -9.36
CA GLY A 100 -12.19 -8.85 -8.04
C GLY A 100 -13.42 -7.95 -7.87
N LEU A 101 -13.92 -7.99 -6.66
CA LEU A 101 -15.20 -7.41 -6.23
C LEU A 101 -15.43 -5.93 -6.59
N PRO A 102 -14.47 -5.00 -6.45
CA PRO A 102 -14.77 -3.58 -6.68
C PRO A 102 -15.19 -3.26 -8.11
N ILE A 103 -14.69 -4.01 -9.09
CA ILE A 103 -15.07 -3.89 -10.48
C ILE A 103 -16.45 -4.50 -10.70
N GLU A 104 -16.70 -5.72 -10.18
CA GLU A 104 -18.02 -6.37 -10.22
C GLU A 104 -19.12 -5.45 -9.70
N LEU A 105 -18.93 -4.84 -8.52
CA LEU A 105 -19.89 -3.92 -7.91
C LEU A 105 -20.20 -2.68 -8.76
N ASN A 106 -19.19 -2.13 -9.44
CA ASN A 106 -19.43 -0.97 -10.30
C ASN A 106 -20.19 -1.38 -11.58
N VAL A 107 -19.93 -2.55 -12.11
CA VAL A 107 -20.70 -3.12 -13.23
C VAL A 107 -22.14 -3.42 -12.78
N GLU A 108 -22.35 -4.04 -11.62
CA GLU A 108 -23.67 -4.26 -11.04
C GLU A 108 -24.45 -2.95 -10.83
N LYS A 109 -23.78 -1.92 -10.31
CA LYS A 109 -24.39 -0.59 -10.15
C LYS A 109 -24.76 0.06 -11.49
N LYS A 110 -23.91 -0.12 -12.51
CA LYS A 110 -24.12 0.46 -13.83
C LYS A 110 -25.27 -0.20 -14.59
N PHE A 111 -25.37 -1.52 -14.54
CA PHE A 111 -26.35 -2.28 -15.33
C PHE A 111 -27.59 -2.73 -14.52
N GLY A 112 -27.49 -2.77 -13.19
CA GLY A 112 -28.50 -3.35 -12.30
C GLY A 112 -28.31 -4.85 -12.09
N ARG A 113 -28.45 -5.31 -10.84
CA ARG A 113 -28.23 -6.72 -10.43
C ARG A 113 -29.13 -7.71 -11.17
N ASP A 114 -30.32 -7.28 -11.57
CA ASP A 114 -31.32 -8.13 -12.24
C ASP A 114 -31.24 -8.10 -13.76
N SER A 115 -30.30 -7.35 -14.35
CA SER A 115 -30.12 -7.24 -15.80
C SER A 115 -29.59 -8.54 -16.42
N ASP A 116 -29.87 -8.74 -17.70
CA ASP A 116 -29.30 -9.85 -18.47
C ASP A 116 -27.76 -9.83 -18.49
N THR A 117 -27.18 -8.63 -18.47
CA THR A 117 -25.71 -8.47 -18.43
C THR A 117 -25.11 -9.06 -17.14
N VAL A 118 -25.77 -8.87 -16.00
CA VAL A 118 -25.26 -9.36 -14.70
C VAL A 118 -25.62 -10.83 -14.47
N LYS A 119 -26.75 -11.31 -14.98
CA LYS A 119 -27.19 -12.72 -14.84
C LYS A 119 -26.44 -13.67 -15.76
N ASP A 120 -26.00 -13.21 -16.93
CA ASP A 120 -25.20 -13.99 -17.86
C ASP A 120 -23.72 -13.84 -17.54
N LYS A 121 -23.08 -14.90 -17.05
CA LYS A 121 -21.66 -14.87 -16.61
C LYS A 121 -20.71 -14.35 -17.68
N SER A 122 -20.89 -14.72 -18.95
CA SER A 122 -20.00 -14.31 -20.05
C SER A 122 -20.14 -12.82 -20.35
N LYS A 123 -21.40 -12.32 -20.40
CA LYS A 123 -21.66 -10.88 -20.57
C LYS A 123 -21.13 -10.07 -19.38
N PHE A 124 -21.24 -10.61 -18.17
CA PHE A 124 -20.74 -9.96 -16.96
C PHE A 124 -19.23 -9.84 -16.97
N ILE A 125 -18.50 -10.92 -17.31
CA ILE A 125 -17.04 -10.92 -17.46
C ILE A 125 -16.61 -9.89 -18.52
N SER A 126 -17.27 -9.86 -19.67
CA SER A 126 -16.98 -8.88 -20.73
C SER A 126 -17.19 -7.44 -20.25
N ALA A 127 -18.29 -7.17 -19.54
CA ALA A 127 -18.58 -5.85 -18.99
C ALA A 127 -17.57 -5.42 -17.91
N CYS A 128 -17.08 -6.35 -17.07
CA CYS A 128 -16.03 -6.10 -16.09
C CYS A 128 -14.69 -5.74 -16.77
N ARG A 129 -14.32 -6.49 -17.82
CA ARG A 129 -13.11 -6.24 -18.62
C ARG A 129 -13.16 -4.86 -19.28
N GLU A 130 -14.27 -4.50 -19.94
CA GLU A 130 -14.46 -3.19 -20.56
C GLU A 130 -14.39 -2.06 -19.54
N TYR A 131 -15.00 -2.23 -18.37
CA TYR A 131 -14.94 -1.26 -17.29
C TYR A 131 -13.49 -1.05 -16.83
N ALA A 132 -12.76 -2.13 -16.52
CA ALA A 132 -11.37 -2.04 -16.08
C ALA A 132 -10.48 -1.33 -17.11
N LEU A 133 -10.58 -1.70 -18.40
CA LEU A 133 -9.84 -1.06 -19.48
C LEU A 133 -10.14 0.45 -19.56
N SER A 134 -11.39 0.85 -19.40
CA SER A 134 -11.75 2.28 -19.38
C SER A 134 -11.11 3.04 -18.22
N GLN A 135 -11.01 2.42 -17.04
CA GLN A 135 -10.37 3.03 -15.87
C GLN A 135 -8.86 3.13 -16.04
N ILE A 136 -8.22 2.11 -16.63
CA ILE A 136 -6.79 2.12 -16.96
C ILE A 136 -6.46 3.32 -17.84
N GLU A 137 -7.21 3.53 -18.92
CA GLU A 137 -6.96 4.65 -19.83
C GLU A 137 -7.12 6.02 -19.16
N ASN A 138 -8.06 6.17 -18.23
CA ASN A 138 -8.21 7.40 -17.45
C ASN A 138 -7.04 7.62 -16.50
N GLN A 139 -6.65 6.60 -15.74
CA GLN A 139 -5.53 6.67 -14.81
C GLN A 139 -4.19 6.88 -15.54
N LYS A 140 -3.96 6.21 -16.69
CA LYS A 140 -2.79 6.37 -17.56
C LYS A 140 -2.61 7.83 -17.96
N LYS A 141 -3.67 8.49 -18.44
CA LYS A 141 -3.66 9.92 -18.81
C LYS A 141 -3.25 10.80 -17.64
N ASP A 142 -3.79 10.53 -16.45
CA ASP A 142 -3.48 11.30 -15.26
C ASP A 142 -2.02 11.10 -14.82
N PHE A 143 -1.50 9.88 -14.87
CA PHE A 143 -0.09 9.61 -14.54
C PHE A 143 0.89 10.24 -15.54
N ILE A 144 0.59 10.18 -16.84
CA ILE A 144 1.36 10.89 -17.87
C ILE A 144 1.31 12.40 -17.61
N ARG A 145 0.15 12.94 -17.23
CA ARG A 145 -0.01 14.36 -16.90
C ARG A 145 0.88 14.81 -15.73
N LEU A 146 1.20 13.90 -14.79
CA LEU A 146 2.16 14.16 -13.72
C LEU A 146 3.63 14.20 -14.19
N GLY A 147 3.92 13.94 -15.46
CA GLY A 147 5.28 13.88 -16.01
C GLY A 147 6.00 12.55 -15.73
N VAL A 148 5.27 11.49 -15.40
CA VAL A 148 5.83 10.16 -15.19
C VAL A 148 6.22 9.55 -16.53
N LEU A 149 7.50 9.21 -16.69
CA LEU A 149 8.03 8.52 -17.88
C LEU A 149 8.06 7.01 -17.63
N GLY A 150 7.56 6.23 -18.58
CA GLY A 150 7.50 4.78 -18.48
C GLY A 150 7.08 4.12 -19.79
N ASP A 151 7.13 2.81 -19.83
CA ASP A 151 6.63 2.01 -20.95
C ASP A 151 5.11 1.87 -20.89
N TRP A 152 4.42 2.97 -21.21
CA TRP A 152 2.96 3.02 -21.14
C TRP A 152 2.26 2.15 -22.18
N GLU A 153 2.93 1.87 -23.31
CA GLU A 153 2.37 1.04 -24.38
C GLU A 153 2.43 -0.46 -24.05
N ASN A 154 3.53 -0.89 -23.39
CA ASN A 154 3.72 -2.28 -22.97
C ASN A 154 3.48 -2.45 -21.45
N SER A 155 2.60 -1.62 -20.88
CA SER A 155 2.20 -1.76 -19.48
C SER A 155 1.54 -3.13 -19.25
N TYR A 156 1.81 -3.76 -18.10
CA TYR A 156 1.16 -5.01 -17.77
C TYR A 156 -0.22 -4.80 -17.12
N LYS A 157 -1.13 -5.72 -17.36
CA LYS A 157 -2.49 -5.71 -16.79
C LYS A 157 -2.82 -7.12 -16.32
N SER A 158 -3.29 -7.28 -15.11
CA SER A 158 -3.64 -8.61 -14.59
C SER A 158 -4.78 -9.28 -15.39
N LEU A 159 -5.52 -8.51 -16.19
CA LEU A 159 -6.56 -8.99 -17.11
C LEU A 159 -6.06 -9.42 -18.52
N ASP A 160 -4.77 -9.24 -18.83
CA ASP A 160 -4.23 -9.74 -20.09
C ASP A 160 -4.16 -11.27 -20.05
N SER A 161 -4.60 -11.97 -21.09
CA SER A 161 -4.71 -13.44 -21.08
C SER A 161 -3.39 -14.14 -20.77
N SER A 162 -2.29 -13.58 -21.24
CA SER A 162 -0.95 -14.11 -20.92
C SER A 162 -0.59 -13.93 -19.43
N PHE A 163 -1.05 -12.86 -18.78
CA PHE A 163 -0.87 -12.67 -17.33
C PHE A 163 -1.77 -13.63 -16.54
N GLU A 164 -3.04 -13.76 -16.94
CA GLU A 164 -4.00 -14.71 -16.36
C GLU A 164 -3.46 -16.16 -16.42
N ALA A 165 -2.89 -16.54 -17.55
CA ALA A 165 -2.22 -17.83 -17.74
C ALA A 165 -0.99 -18.02 -16.85
N ASP A 166 -0.14 -16.99 -16.73
CA ASP A 166 1.05 -17.05 -15.88
C ASP A 166 0.67 -17.07 -14.39
N THR A 167 -0.44 -16.43 -14.00
CA THR A 167 -1.01 -16.56 -12.64
C THR A 167 -1.41 -18.02 -12.34
N VAL A 168 -2.04 -18.71 -13.30
CA VAL A 168 -2.34 -20.15 -13.16
C VAL A 168 -1.06 -20.99 -13.08
N ARG A 169 -0.03 -20.69 -13.88
CA ARG A 169 1.27 -21.37 -13.81
C ARG A 169 1.96 -21.16 -12.45
N SER A 170 1.88 -19.92 -11.90
CA SER A 170 2.40 -19.60 -10.57
C SER A 170 1.72 -20.41 -9.47
N LEU A 171 0.38 -20.52 -9.52
CA LEU A 171 -0.36 -21.40 -8.63
C LEU A 171 0.09 -22.86 -8.76
N GLY A 172 0.29 -23.33 -9.99
CA GLY A 172 0.82 -24.69 -10.26
C GLY A 172 2.16 -24.93 -9.60
N ARG A 173 3.07 -23.95 -9.57
CA ARG A 173 4.34 -24.01 -8.84
C ARG A 173 4.13 -24.13 -7.34
N ILE A 174 3.27 -23.32 -6.77
CA ILE A 174 2.94 -23.33 -5.34
C ILE A 174 2.35 -24.70 -4.92
N VAL A 175 1.46 -25.25 -5.75
CA VAL A 175 0.88 -26.59 -5.54
C VAL A 175 1.96 -27.67 -5.61
N THR A 176 2.83 -27.61 -6.61
CA THR A 176 3.94 -28.58 -6.78
C THR A 176 4.91 -28.56 -5.60
N ASN A 177 5.15 -27.37 -5.03
CA ASN A 177 6.01 -27.21 -3.86
C ASN A 177 5.31 -27.56 -2.52
N GLY A 178 4.05 -28.03 -2.58
CA GLY A 178 3.33 -28.59 -1.44
C GLY A 178 2.70 -27.56 -0.47
N HIS A 179 2.56 -26.31 -0.89
CA HIS A 179 2.01 -25.26 -0.02
C HIS A 179 0.48 -25.20 -0.01
N LEU A 180 -0.20 -25.78 -1.01
CA LEU A 180 -1.67 -25.75 -1.10
C LEU A 180 -2.29 -26.80 -0.17
N GLN A 181 -3.36 -26.42 0.52
CA GLN A 181 -4.20 -27.34 1.27
C GLN A 181 -5.69 -26.98 1.12
N LYS A 182 -6.54 -27.99 1.08
CA LYS A 182 -7.97 -27.83 1.30
C LYS A 182 -8.26 -27.83 2.78
N GLY A 183 -9.08 -26.92 3.24
CA GLY A 183 -9.46 -26.84 4.64
C GLY A 183 -10.88 -26.34 4.81
N GLU A 184 -11.45 -26.68 5.94
CA GLU A 184 -12.73 -26.20 6.39
C GLU A 184 -12.47 -25.49 7.71
N LYS A 185 -12.05 -24.22 7.63
CA LYS A 185 -11.69 -23.39 8.77
C LYS A 185 -12.59 -22.15 8.81
N PRO A 186 -12.87 -21.60 9.99
CA PRO A 186 -13.54 -20.31 10.08
C PRO A 186 -12.73 -19.23 9.35
N VAL A 187 -13.36 -18.58 8.37
CA VAL A 187 -12.80 -17.45 7.62
C VAL A 187 -13.74 -16.25 7.74
N HIS A 188 -13.20 -15.06 7.57
CA HIS A 188 -14.05 -13.89 7.43
C HIS A 188 -14.95 -14.05 6.20
N PHE A 189 -16.24 -13.91 6.40
CA PHE A 189 -17.24 -14.04 5.36
C PHE A 189 -18.13 -12.78 5.32
N CYS A 190 -18.26 -12.21 4.14
CA CYS A 190 -19.14 -11.08 3.90
C CYS A 190 -20.47 -11.57 3.33
N TYR A 191 -21.53 -11.34 4.06
CA TYR A 191 -22.90 -11.69 3.66
C TYR A 191 -23.32 -11.01 2.36
N ASP A 192 -22.99 -9.70 2.21
CA ASP A 192 -23.34 -8.93 1.01
C ASP A 192 -22.53 -9.34 -0.21
N CYS A 193 -21.27 -9.71 0.00
CA CYS A 193 -20.42 -10.29 -1.02
C CYS A 193 -20.76 -11.73 -1.37
N LYS A 194 -21.32 -12.48 -0.44
CA LYS A 194 -21.50 -13.95 -0.50
C LYS A 194 -20.17 -14.68 -0.77
N SER A 195 -19.10 -14.24 -0.11
CA SER A 195 -17.76 -14.75 -0.37
C SER A 195 -16.87 -14.62 0.87
N ALA A 196 -15.90 -15.52 0.98
CA ALA A 196 -14.81 -15.42 1.92
C ALA A 196 -13.94 -14.18 1.61
N LEU A 197 -13.31 -13.63 2.63
CA LEU A 197 -12.39 -12.49 2.56
C LEU A 197 -11.03 -12.87 3.15
N ALA A 198 -9.95 -12.32 2.58
CA ALA A 198 -8.64 -12.36 3.21
C ALA A 198 -8.54 -11.29 4.30
N GLU A 199 -7.54 -11.42 5.19
CA GLU A 199 -7.32 -10.45 6.27
C GLU A 199 -7.06 -9.03 5.75
N ALA A 200 -6.41 -8.90 4.60
CA ALA A 200 -6.18 -7.61 3.94
C ALA A 200 -7.46 -6.91 3.45
N GLU A 201 -8.58 -7.63 3.40
CA GLU A 201 -9.90 -7.13 2.99
C GLU A 201 -10.81 -6.79 4.18
N VAL A 202 -10.27 -6.86 5.40
CA VAL A 202 -11.00 -6.60 6.65
C VAL A 202 -10.57 -5.26 7.23
N GLU A 203 -11.53 -4.45 7.59
CA GLU A 203 -11.33 -3.22 8.36
C GLU A 203 -12.01 -3.37 9.73
N TYR A 204 -11.55 -2.62 10.73
CA TYR A 204 -12.13 -2.67 12.07
C TYR A 204 -12.79 -1.33 12.37
N GLU A 205 -14.05 -1.39 12.81
CA GLU A 205 -14.84 -0.21 13.19
C GLU A 205 -15.51 -0.45 14.57
N ASP A 206 -15.79 0.62 15.29
CA ASP A 206 -16.52 0.53 16.53
C ASP A 206 -17.97 0.13 16.29
N LYS A 207 -18.44 -0.90 17.00
CA LYS A 207 -19.79 -1.44 16.90
C LYS A 207 -20.41 -1.61 18.28
N VAL A 208 -21.68 -1.38 18.35
CA VAL A 208 -22.51 -1.79 19.49
C VAL A 208 -23.17 -3.13 19.14
N SER A 209 -22.82 -4.18 19.89
CA SER A 209 -23.43 -5.51 19.77
C SER A 209 -24.22 -5.85 21.03
N LYS A 210 -25.14 -6.80 20.93
CA LYS A 210 -25.74 -7.41 22.12
C LYS A 210 -24.74 -8.39 22.72
N SER A 211 -24.39 -8.23 23.98
CA SER A 211 -23.73 -9.27 24.78
C SER A 211 -24.73 -10.00 25.62
N ILE A 212 -24.53 -11.32 25.78
CA ILE A 212 -25.41 -12.17 26.57
C ILE A 212 -24.62 -13.06 27.51
N ASP A 213 -25.21 -13.30 28.72
CA ASP A 213 -24.79 -14.33 29.67
C ASP A 213 -25.80 -15.47 29.62
N VAL A 214 -25.35 -16.70 29.38
CA VAL A 214 -26.21 -17.86 29.15
C VAL A 214 -25.78 -19.03 30.01
N GLY A 215 -26.73 -19.62 30.76
CA GLY A 215 -26.54 -20.81 31.59
C GLY A 215 -26.63 -22.11 30.77
N PHE A 216 -25.56 -22.88 30.74
CA PHE A 216 -25.52 -24.23 30.15
C PHE A 216 -25.67 -25.25 31.30
N LYS A 217 -26.80 -25.89 31.38
CA LYS A 217 -27.15 -26.80 32.46
C LYS A 217 -26.31 -28.08 32.45
N VAL A 218 -25.79 -28.49 33.57
CA VAL A 218 -25.05 -29.76 33.74
C VAL A 218 -25.99 -30.94 33.70
N LYS A 219 -25.67 -31.95 32.87
CA LYS A 219 -26.42 -33.20 32.81
C LYS A 219 -26.31 -33.98 34.14
N LYS A 220 -27.39 -34.68 34.48
CA LYS A 220 -27.48 -35.44 35.74
C LYS A 220 -26.32 -36.41 35.95
N ASP A 221 -25.91 -37.12 34.90
CA ASP A 221 -24.82 -38.10 34.96
C ASP A 221 -23.45 -37.46 35.24
N SER A 222 -23.28 -36.16 34.94
CA SER A 222 -22.06 -35.41 35.17
C SER A 222 -22.01 -34.75 36.56
N LEU A 223 -23.12 -34.61 37.26
CA LEU A 223 -23.18 -33.95 38.57
C LEU A 223 -22.35 -34.67 39.65
N ILE A 224 -22.24 -36.00 39.57
CA ILE A 224 -21.42 -36.79 40.51
C ILE A 224 -19.94 -36.42 40.38
N LYS A 225 -19.46 -36.34 39.17
CA LYS A 225 -18.04 -35.91 38.89
C LYS A 225 -17.79 -34.47 39.33
N LEU A 226 -18.74 -33.62 39.07
CA LEU A 226 -18.66 -32.21 39.44
C LEU A 226 -18.72 -32.03 40.96
N SER A 227 -19.60 -32.78 41.66
CA SER A 227 -19.66 -32.79 43.13
C SER A 227 -18.32 -33.23 43.77
N ALA A 228 -17.63 -34.17 43.15
CA ALA A 228 -16.28 -34.58 43.59
C ALA A 228 -15.25 -33.46 43.38
N ALA A 229 -15.24 -32.78 42.24
CA ALA A 229 -14.32 -31.66 41.95
C ALA A 229 -14.50 -30.48 42.91
N PHE A 230 -15.74 -30.15 43.25
CA PHE A 230 -16.07 -29.05 44.18
C PHE A 230 -16.11 -29.50 45.67
N SER A 231 -15.89 -30.77 45.92
CA SER A 231 -16.02 -31.35 47.32
C SER A 231 -17.36 -30.95 47.99
N LYS A 232 -18.42 -30.88 47.21
CA LYS A 232 -19.75 -30.41 47.60
C LYS A 232 -20.81 -31.17 46.81
N GLU A 233 -21.86 -31.65 47.46
CA GLU A 233 -23.00 -32.25 46.78
C GLU A 233 -23.74 -31.20 45.95
N ILE A 234 -23.94 -31.49 44.65
CA ILE A 234 -24.54 -30.61 43.66
C ILE A 234 -25.69 -31.36 42.98
N ASP A 235 -26.92 -30.91 43.23
CA ASP A 235 -28.14 -31.51 42.62
C ASP A 235 -28.47 -30.94 41.26
N SER A 236 -28.09 -29.69 41.01
CA SER A 236 -28.26 -28.95 39.72
C SER A 236 -27.36 -27.74 39.68
N CYS A 237 -26.75 -27.45 38.56
CA CYS A 237 -26.02 -26.21 38.32
C CYS A 237 -25.86 -25.96 36.82
N SER A 238 -25.46 -24.75 36.45
CA SER A 238 -25.14 -24.35 35.07
C SER A 238 -23.78 -23.66 35.01
N PHE A 239 -22.99 -23.95 33.97
CA PHE A 239 -21.86 -23.12 33.59
C PHE A 239 -22.38 -21.91 32.86
N VAL A 240 -21.91 -20.71 33.19
CA VAL A 240 -22.34 -19.48 32.55
C VAL A 240 -21.31 -19.05 31.53
N ILE A 241 -21.73 -18.96 30.29
CA ILE A 241 -20.90 -18.38 29.20
C ILE A 241 -21.29 -16.93 28.96
N TRP A 242 -20.36 -16.18 28.36
CA TRP A 242 -20.59 -14.84 27.86
C TRP A 242 -20.20 -14.76 26.37
N THR A 243 -21.04 -14.11 25.56
CA THR A 243 -20.74 -13.88 24.13
C THR A 243 -21.34 -12.58 23.63
N THR A 244 -20.68 -11.96 22.65
CA THR A 244 -21.15 -10.77 21.90
C THR A 244 -21.78 -11.13 20.57
N THR A 245 -21.92 -12.42 20.27
CA THR A 245 -22.48 -12.96 19.02
C THR A 245 -23.58 -13.98 19.33
N PRO A 246 -24.75 -13.55 19.84
CA PRO A 246 -25.86 -14.45 20.20
C PRO A 246 -26.24 -15.45 19.09
N TRP A 247 -26.15 -15.01 17.82
CA TRP A 247 -26.48 -15.82 16.66
C TRP A 247 -25.63 -17.09 16.49
N THR A 248 -24.49 -17.21 17.23
CA THR A 248 -23.62 -18.40 17.16
C THR A 248 -24.04 -19.51 18.14
N ILE A 249 -24.90 -19.21 19.12
CA ILE A 249 -25.39 -20.22 20.11
C ILE A 249 -25.97 -21.46 19.44
N PRO A 250 -26.78 -21.37 18.34
CA PRO A 250 -27.25 -22.56 17.63
C PRO A 250 -26.14 -23.52 17.18
N ALA A 251 -24.92 -23.00 16.90
CA ALA A 251 -23.78 -23.79 16.47
C ALA A 251 -22.84 -24.22 17.64
N ASN A 252 -23.25 -24.01 18.90
CA ASN A 252 -22.46 -24.43 20.06
C ASN A 252 -22.17 -25.94 20.01
N ALA A 253 -20.93 -26.33 20.20
CA ALA A 253 -20.49 -27.72 20.27
C ALA A 253 -19.86 -28.04 21.64
N ALA A 254 -19.29 -27.02 22.30
CA ALA A 254 -18.61 -27.17 23.59
C ALA A 254 -18.68 -25.89 24.41
N VAL A 255 -18.29 -26.00 25.67
CA VAL A 255 -17.95 -24.88 26.55
C VAL A 255 -16.50 -25.06 26.99
N SER A 256 -15.66 -24.07 26.76
CA SER A 256 -14.24 -24.11 27.14
C SER A 256 -14.01 -23.44 28.48
N ILE A 257 -13.21 -24.11 29.36
CA ILE A 257 -12.74 -23.57 30.63
C ILE A 257 -11.22 -23.57 30.70
N GLY A 258 -10.64 -22.63 31.48
CA GLY A 258 -9.19 -22.55 31.68
C GLY A 258 -8.73 -23.59 32.71
N PRO A 259 -7.80 -24.53 32.37
CA PRO A 259 -7.35 -25.57 33.31
C PRO A 259 -6.62 -25.00 34.55
N GLU A 260 -5.96 -23.84 34.40
CA GLU A 260 -5.21 -23.17 35.47
C GLU A 260 -6.08 -22.20 36.29
N LEU A 261 -7.28 -21.88 35.83
CA LEU A 261 -8.19 -20.96 36.49
C LEU A 261 -8.93 -21.66 37.63
N LYS A 262 -9.39 -20.89 38.63
CA LYS A 262 -10.30 -21.34 39.67
C LYS A 262 -11.73 -21.02 39.27
N TYR A 263 -12.62 -21.94 39.56
CA TYR A 263 -14.06 -21.81 39.32
C TYR A 263 -14.81 -21.90 40.63
N THR A 264 -15.78 -21.03 40.81
CA THR A 264 -16.62 -21.01 42.00
C THR A 264 -18.04 -21.44 41.66
N LEU A 265 -18.58 -22.32 42.45
CA LEU A 265 -20.01 -22.62 42.50
C LEU A 265 -20.68 -21.55 43.36
N CYS A 266 -21.62 -20.80 42.77
CA CYS A 266 -22.38 -19.76 43.45
C CYS A 266 -23.87 -20.07 43.49
N SER A 267 -24.58 -19.66 44.54
CA SER A 267 -26.03 -19.59 44.59
C SER A 267 -26.52 -18.26 44.08
N SER A 268 -27.59 -18.26 43.31
CA SER A 268 -28.23 -17.07 42.74
C SER A 268 -29.73 -17.27 42.54
N LYS A 269 -30.46 -16.20 42.18
CA LYS A 269 -31.88 -16.32 41.76
C LYS A 269 -32.11 -17.19 40.53
N PHE A 270 -31.07 -17.40 39.71
CA PHE A 270 -31.09 -18.27 38.52
C PHE A 270 -30.73 -19.74 38.85
N GLY A 271 -30.55 -20.08 40.10
CA GLY A 271 -30.06 -21.36 40.58
C GLY A 271 -28.56 -21.37 40.90
N ASN A 272 -27.95 -22.55 40.94
CA ASN A 272 -26.53 -22.69 41.17
C ASN A 272 -25.77 -22.44 39.86
N LEU A 273 -24.81 -21.52 39.88
CA LEU A 273 -24.02 -21.12 38.74
C LEU A 273 -22.53 -21.38 38.97
N ILE A 274 -21.80 -21.73 37.91
CA ILE A 274 -20.34 -21.92 37.90
C ILE A 274 -19.73 -20.92 36.97
N LEU A 275 -18.77 -20.13 37.49
CA LEU A 275 -17.99 -19.13 36.73
C LEU A 275 -16.60 -19.00 37.36
N ALA A 276 -15.68 -18.35 36.66
CA ALA A 276 -14.33 -18.12 37.18
C ALA A 276 -14.35 -17.27 38.45
N SER A 277 -13.58 -17.69 39.46
CA SER A 277 -13.56 -17.05 40.76
C SER A 277 -13.20 -15.56 40.71
N ASP A 278 -12.31 -15.17 39.82
CA ASP A 278 -11.83 -13.80 39.65
C ASP A 278 -12.88 -12.86 39.00
N LEU A 279 -13.93 -13.41 38.41
CA LEU A 279 -14.96 -12.65 37.68
C LEU A 279 -16.29 -12.54 38.42
N ILE A 280 -16.40 -13.13 39.60
CA ILE A 280 -17.67 -13.17 40.37
C ILE A 280 -18.20 -11.77 40.68
N ASP A 281 -17.35 -10.88 41.16
CA ASP A 281 -17.77 -9.54 41.56
C ASP A 281 -18.22 -8.72 40.34
N GLN A 282 -17.51 -8.87 39.19
CA GLN A 282 -17.87 -8.23 37.92
C GLN A 282 -19.21 -8.78 37.38
N CYS A 283 -19.43 -10.08 37.45
CA CYS A 283 -20.69 -10.72 37.07
C CYS A 283 -21.83 -10.31 37.99
N SER A 284 -21.61 -10.25 39.31
CA SER A 284 -22.56 -9.79 40.29
C SER A 284 -23.05 -8.38 40.00
N GLU A 285 -22.13 -7.44 39.73
CA GLU A 285 -22.45 -6.07 39.37
C GLU A 285 -23.24 -6.00 38.04
N ARG A 286 -22.77 -6.72 37.01
CA ARG A 286 -23.41 -6.76 35.69
C ARG A 286 -24.82 -7.33 35.72
N TRP A 287 -25.06 -8.35 36.53
CA TRP A 287 -26.39 -8.99 36.64
C TRP A 287 -27.31 -8.31 37.66
N GLY A 288 -26.77 -7.39 38.48
CA GLY A 288 -27.52 -6.77 39.58
C GLY A 288 -27.99 -7.80 40.60
N GLU A 289 -27.13 -8.79 40.91
CA GLU A 289 -27.45 -9.97 41.73
C GLU A 289 -26.27 -10.33 42.60
N ASP A 290 -26.51 -10.49 43.89
CA ASP A 290 -25.49 -10.97 44.82
C ASP A 290 -25.27 -12.48 44.64
N LEU A 291 -24.04 -12.86 44.31
CA LEU A 291 -23.64 -14.25 44.11
C LEU A 291 -23.02 -14.82 45.39
N GLU A 292 -23.74 -15.72 46.05
CA GLU A 292 -23.25 -16.36 47.25
C GLU A 292 -22.31 -17.53 46.92
N LYS A 293 -21.03 -17.41 47.32
CA LYS A 293 -20.00 -18.43 47.06
C LYS A 293 -20.24 -19.67 47.92
N ILE A 294 -20.39 -20.83 47.29
CA ILE A 294 -20.63 -22.11 47.95
C ILE A 294 -19.34 -22.92 48.07
N SER A 295 -18.61 -23.11 46.97
CA SER A 295 -17.40 -23.93 46.91
C SER A 295 -16.55 -23.56 45.69
N GLU A 296 -15.27 -23.89 45.70
CA GLU A 296 -14.32 -23.62 44.62
C GLU A 296 -13.65 -24.93 44.16
N ALA A 297 -13.30 -24.96 42.85
CA ALA A 297 -12.52 -26.04 42.25
C ALA A 297 -11.51 -25.45 41.23
N LYS A 298 -10.39 -26.13 41.01
CA LYS A 298 -9.47 -25.79 39.95
C LYS A 298 -10.04 -26.31 38.61
N GLY A 299 -9.91 -25.54 37.52
CA GLY A 299 -10.40 -25.96 36.22
C GLY A 299 -9.87 -27.33 35.79
N SER A 300 -8.58 -27.62 36.07
CA SER A 300 -7.96 -28.92 35.78
C SER A 300 -8.62 -30.13 36.49
N ASP A 301 -9.35 -29.89 37.57
CA ASP A 301 -10.06 -30.95 38.33
C ASP A 301 -11.46 -31.21 37.77
N ILE A 302 -12.00 -30.29 36.98
CA ILE A 302 -13.31 -30.40 36.36
C ILE A 302 -13.14 -31.13 35.01
N LYS A 303 -13.48 -32.43 34.97
CA LYS A 303 -13.25 -33.29 33.81
C LYS A 303 -14.49 -34.08 33.44
N ASP A 304 -14.60 -34.40 32.12
CA ASP A 304 -15.65 -35.29 31.59
C ASP A 304 -17.08 -34.84 31.98
N VAL A 305 -17.30 -33.53 31.96
CA VAL A 305 -18.61 -32.94 32.20
C VAL A 305 -19.34 -32.71 30.90
N VAL A 306 -20.60 -33.14 30.84
CA VAL A 306 -21.50 -32.93 29.72
C VAL A 306 -22.58 -31.94 30.13
N LEU A 307 -22.84 -30.96 29.28
CA LEU A 307 -23.85 -29.93 29.45
C LEU A 307 -25.01 -30.16 28.50
N GLU A 308 -26.16 -29.61 28.82
CA GLU A 308 -27.30 -29.53 27.91
C GLU A 308 -27.21 -28.23 27.12
N HIS A 309 -27.41 -28.33 25.80
CA HIS A 309 -27.56 -27.12 24.99
C HIS A 309 -28.78 -26.33 25.47
N PRO A 310 -28.73 -24.95 25.59
CA PRO A 310 -29.74 -24.17 26.30
C PRO A 310 -31.18 -24.31 25.76
N TYR A 311 -31.36 -24.67 24.50
CA TYR A 311 -32.68 -24.85 23.91
C TYR A 311 -32.77 -25.96 22.84
N LEU A 312 -31.65 -26.48 22.32
CA LEU A 312 -31.64 -27.58 21.38
C LEU A 312 -31.46 -28.92 22.09
N LYS A 313 -32.07 -29.99 21.55
CA LYS A 313 -31.96 -31.34 22.12
C LYS A 313 -30.64 -32.02 21.77
N ARG A 314 -29.52 -31.42 22.18
CA ARG A 314 -28.19 -31.97 21.99
C ARG A 314 -27.29 -31.62 23.17
N ASP A 315 -26.17 -32.29 23.25
CA ASP A 315 -25.17 -32.14 24.29
C ASP A 315 -24.16 -31.05 23.90
N SER A 316 -23.60 -30.37 24.88
CA SER A 316 -22.44 -29.49 24.78
C SER A 316 -21.35 -30.04 25.71
N ILE A 317 -20.14 -30.24 25.25
CA ILE A 317 -19.06 -30.90 25.97
C ILE A 317 -18.21 -29.86 26.68
N LEU A 318 -17.89 -30.05 27.96
CA LEU A 318 -16.93 -29.19 28.66
C LEU A 318 -15.51 -29.61 28.28
N VAL A 319 -14.68 -28.62 27.85
CA VAL A 319 -13.30 -28.85 27.39
C VAL A 319 -12.33 -27.86 28.05
N HIS A 320 -11.06 -28.27 28.16
CA HIS A 320 -10.00 -27.39 28.66
C HIS A 320 -9.38 -26.62 27.50
N GLY A 321 -9.39 -25.26 27.58
CA GLY A 321 -8.83 -24.36 26.57
C GLY A 321 -7.85 -23.37 27.20
N ASP A 322 -6.64 -23.32 26.66
CA ASP A 322 -5.58 -22.38 27.11
C ASP A 322 -5.88 -20.92 26.73
N HIS A 323 -6.83 -20.68 25.78
CA HIS A 323 -7.30 -19.37 25.34
C HIS A 323 -8.30 -18.71 26.29
N VAL A 324 -8.76 -19.42 27.31
CA VAL A 324 -9.71 -18.86 28.27
C VAL A 324 -8.99 -17.90 29.21
N THR A 325 -9.43 -16.65 29.27
CA THR A 325 -8.89 -15.61 30.15
C THR A 325 -9.93 -15.12 31.18
N THR A 326 -9.48 -14.31 32.13
CA THR A 326 -10.32 -13.64 33.15
C THR A 326 -10.35 -12.12 32.97
N GLU A 327 -10.08 -11.62 31.73
CA GLU A 327 -10.13 -10.19 31.47
C GLU A 327 -11.57 -9.67 31.35
N THR A 328 -12.44 -10.47 30.71
CA THR A 328 -13.87 -10.14 30.50
C THR A 328 -14.73 -11.40 30.53
N GLY A 329 -16.05 -11.23 30.65
CA GLY A 329 -17.01 -12.33 30.54
C GLY A 329 -17.25 -13.07 31.85
N THR A 330 -17.17 -14.41 31.84
CA THR A 330 -17.48 -15.31 32.97
C THR A 330 -16.35 -16.31 33.23
N GLY A 331 -15.31 -16.36 32.40
CA GLY A 331 -14.26 -17.37 32.40
C GLY A 331 -14.70 -18.73 31.85
N CYS A 332 -15.89 -18.81 31.25
CA CYS A 332 -16.37 -19.95 30.49
C CYS A 332 -16.67 -19.46 29.08
N VAL A 333 -16.06 -20.04 28.05
CA VAL A 333 -16.16 -19.59 26.69
C VAL A 333 -17.10 -20.50 25.90
N HIS A 334 -18.14 -19.90 25.30
CA HIS A 334 -18.98 -20.52 24.29
C HIS A 334 -18.10 -20.92 23.08
N THR A 335 -18.15 -22.20 22.72
CA THR A 335 -17.27 -22.75 21.67
C THR A 335 -18.10 -23.26 20.49
N ALA A 336 -18.02 -22.52 19.38
CA ALA A 336 -18.68 -22.82 18.10
C ALA A 336 -17.63 -22.93 16.97
N PRO A 337 -17.17 -24.16 16.66
CA PRO A 337 -16.03 -24.40 15.75
C PRO A 337 -16.21 -23.90 14.33
N ALA A 338 -17.44 -23.62 13.89
CA ALA A 338 -17.73 -23.02 12.60
C ALA A 338 -17.56 -21.49 12.59
N HIS A 339 -17.49 -20.84 13.77
CA HIS A 339 -17.61 -19.39 13.92
C HIS A 339 -16.49 -18.74 14.74
N GLY A 340 -15.46 -19.49 15.13
CA GLY A 340 -14.29 -19.00 15.84
C GLY A 340 -13.04 -19.81 15.54
N VAL A 341 -11.90 -19.15 15.32
CA VAL A 341 -10.62 -19.83 15.01
C VAL A 341 -10.13 -20.63 16.21
N ASP A 342 -10.16 -20.04 17.42
CA ASP A 342 -9.77 -20.74 18.65
C ASP A 342 -10.73 -21.88 18.95
N ASP A 343 -12.03 -21.69 18.72
CA ASP A 343 -13.07 -22.71 18.88
C ASP A 343 -12.83 -23.90 17.93
N HIS A 344 -12.47 -23.61 16.67
CA HIS A 344 -12.13 -24.65 15.70
C HIS A 344 -10.91 -25.45 16.13
N ASN A 345 -9.85 -24.77 16.59
CA ASN A 345 -8.61 -25.41 17.00
C ASN A 345 -8.82 -26.30 18.22
N ILE A 346 -9.57 -25.83 19.21
CA ILE A 346 -9.85 -26.62 20.41
C ILE A 346 -10.75 -27.81 20.09
N CYS A 347 -11.79 -27.63 19.31
CA CYS A 347 -12.67 -28.73 18.89
C CYS A 347 -11.91 -29.79 18.10
N LYS A 348 -10.99 -29.40 17.21
CA LYS A 348 -10.10 -30.31 16.49
C LYS A 348 -9.19 -31.10 17.45
N LYS A 349 -8.64 -30.46 18.49
CA LYS A 349 -7.78 -31.11 19.52
C LYS A 349 -8.55 -32.20 20.27
N PHE A 350 -9.84 -31.99 20.53
CA PHE A 350 -10.70 -32.95 21.25
C PHE A 350 -11.57 -33.82 20.33
N ASN A 351 -11.36 -33.79 19.00
CA ASN A 351 -12.15 -34.54 18.02
C ASN A 351 -13.67 -34.26 18.11
N ILE A 352 -14.04 -33.01 18.36
CA ILE A 352 -15.42 -32.55 18.38
C ILE A 352 -15.83 -32.14 16.99
N GLU A 353 -16.97 -32.63 16.50
CA GLU A 353 -17.49 -32.34 15.18
C GLU A 353 -17.89 -30.87 15.03
N THR A 354 -17.59 -30.26 13.87
CA THR A 354 -18.01 -28.90 13.53
C THR A 354 -19.51 -28.88 13.19
N ILE A 355 -20.25 -28.05 13.88
CA ILE A 355 -21.69 -27.86 13.67
C ILE A 355 -21.91 -26.69 12.71
N HIS A 356 -22.47 -27.00 11.53
CA HIS A 356 -22.78 -26.00 10.50
C HIS A 356 -24.23 -25.53 10.63
N ALA A 357 -24.44 -24.44 11.37
CA ALA A 357 -25.77 -23.84 11.52
C ALA A 357 -26.20 -23.03 10.30
N LEU A 358 -25.24 -22.58 9.50
CA LEU A 358 -25.44 -21.71 8.33
C LEU A 358 -25.16 -22.46 7.04
N ASP A 359 -25.86 -22.06 5.98
CA ASP A 359 -25.55 -22.45 4.60
C ASP A 359 -24.34 -21.68 4.05
N GLY A 360 -23.90 -22.01 2.81
CA GLY A 360 -22.78 -21.36 2.14
C GLY A 360 -22.96 -19.85 1.84
N ASN A 361 -24.15 -19.30 2.09
CA ASN A 361 -24.48 -17.88 1.89
C ASN A 361 -24.69 -17.14 3.22
N GLY A 362 -24.51 -17.78 4.38
CA GLY A 362 -24.65 -17.18 5.69
C GLY A 362 -26.09 -17.12 6.21
N PHE A 363 -26.99 -17.96 5.71
CA PHE A 363 -28.36 -18.11 6.19
C PHE A 363 -28.48 -19.38 7.05
N PHE A 364 -29.33 -19.33 8.08
CA PHE A 364 -29.61 -20.50 8.91
C PHE A 364 -30.25 -21.63 8.10
N ASN A 365 -29.76 -22.84 8.32
CA ASN A 365 -30.29 -24.06 7.72
C ASN A 365 -31.74 -24.34 8.17
N ALA A 366 -32.48 -25.12 7.37
CA ALA A 366 -33.90 -25.38 7.58
C ALA A 366 -34.23 -26.11 8.90
N GLU A 367 -33.27 -26.77 9.51
CA GLU A 367 -33.40 -27.52 10.77
C GLU A 367 -33.46 -26.63 12.02
N TYR A 368 -33.09 -25.35 11.93
CA TYR A 368 -33.10 -24.41 13.02
C TYR A 368 -34.43 -23.66 13.08
N GLU A 369 -35.41 -24.25 13.78
CA GLU A 369 -36.76 -23.70 13.92
C GLU A 369 -36.73 -22.28 14.48
N GLY A 370 -37.50 -21.39 13.91
CA GLY A 370 -37.52 -19.97 14.24
C GLY A 370 -36.37 -19.13 13.64
N LEU A 371 -35.30 -19.75 13.13
CA LEU A 371 -34.17 -19.09 12.49
C LEU A 371 -34.01 -19.44 11.01
N ALA A 372 -34.63 -20.54 10.54
CA ALA A 372 -34.50 -21.05 9.18
C ALA A 372 -34.65 -19.96 8.11
N GLY A 373 -33.66 -19.84 7.21
CA GLY A 373 -33.65 -18.87 6.14
C GLY A 373 -33.39 -17.43 6.55
N LEU A 374 -33.10 -17.15 7.81
CA LEU A 374 -32.67 -15.83 8.27
C LEU A 374 -31.15 -15.65 8.12
N PRO A 375 -30.67 -14.46 7.72
CA PRO A 375 -29.26 -14.16 7.73
C PRO A 375 -28.73 -14.08 9.18
N ALA A 376 -27.54 -14.64 9.43
CA ALA A 376 -26.91 -14.71 10.74
C ALA A 376 -26.87 -13.32 11.45
N ILE A 377 -26.50 -12.27 10.74
CA ILE A 377 -26.38 -10.91 11.30
C ILE A 377 -27.69 -10.29 11.77
N LYS A 378 -28.84 -10.89 11.50
CA LYS A 378 -30.16 -10.44 11.92
C LYS A 378 -30.80 -11.34 12.99
N ALA A 379 -30.10 -12.39 13.43
CA ALA A 379 -30.66 -13.39 14.31
C ALA A 379 -30.48 -13.09 15.81
N ASP A 380 -29.64 -12.12 16.20
CA ASP A 380 -29.28 -11.87 17.60
C ASP A 380 -30.51 -11.74 18.52
N ASN A 381 -31.44 -10.84 18.19
CA ASN A 381 -32.61 -10.61 19.03
C ASN A 381 -33.53 -11.86 19.09
N ILE A 382 -33.65 -12.60 18.01
CA ILE A 382 -34.49 -13.82 17.96
C ILE A 382 -33.86 -14.90 18.83
N VAL A 383 -32.56 -15.08 18.80
CA VAL A 383 -31.84 -16.02 19.66
C VAL A 383 -31.94 -15.60 21.13
N ILE A 384 -31.87 -14.31 21.44
CA ILE A 384 -32.09 -13.78 22.81
C ILE A 384 -33.50 -14.13 23.30
N ASP A 385 -34.53 -13.93 22.47
CA ASP A 385 -35.92 -14.27 22.82
C ASP A 385 -36.08 -15.78 23.08
N ILE A 386 -35.51 -16.63 22.20
CA ILE A 386 -35.50 -18.09 22.40
C ILE A 386 -34.81 -18.50 23.72
N LEU A 387 -33.66 -17.90 24.04
CA LEU A 387 -32.93 -18.17 25.29
C LEU A 387 -33.70 -17.69 26.53
N ASN A 388 -34.39 -16.58 26.42
CA ASN A 388 -35.26 -16.08 27.49
C ASN A 388 -36.44 -17.03 27.73
N ASP A 389 -37.10 -17.49 26.67
CA ASP A 389 -38.23 -18.42 26.75
C ASP A 389 -37.82 -19.79 27.29
N SER A 390 -36.56 -20.22 27.02
CA SER A 390 -36.02 -21.47 27.60
C SER A 390 -35.57 -21.34 29.07
N GLY A 391 -35.49 -20.08 29.58
CA GLY A 391 -34.99 -19.80 30.93
C GLY A 391 -33.46 -19.91 31.07
N ALA A 392 -32.73 -19.97 29.96
CA ALA A 392 -31.27 -20.06 29.97
C ALA A 392 -30.59 -18.71 29.96
N LEU A 393 -31.26 -17.63 29.54
CA LEU A 393 -30.74 -16.27 29.53
C LEU A 393 -30.62 -15.73 30.97
N ILE A 394 -29.45 -15.27 31.35
CA ILE A 394 -29.17 -14.65 32.65
C ILE A 394 -29.18 -13.12 32.50
N ASN A 395 -28.47 -12.60 31.51
CA ASN A 395 -28.39 -11.17 31.27
C ASN A 395 -28.21 -10.87 29.76
N ALA A 396 -28.66 -9.69 29.33
CA ALA A 396 -28.41 -9.16 28.00
C ALA A 396 -28.23 -7.65 28.07
N GLU A 397 -27.15 -7.13 27.46
CA GLU A 397 -26.83 -5.72 27.47
C GLU A 397 -26.16 -5.27 26.15
N ASP A 398 -26.02 -3.96 25.97
CA ASP A 398 -25.29 -3.38 24.87
C ASP A 398 -23.78 -3.35 25.17
N PHE A 399 -22.95 -3.83 24.26
CA PHE A 399 -21.51 -3.91 24.41
C PHE A 399 -20.80 -3.19 23.25
N HIS A 400 -19.92 -2.25 23.62
CA HIS A 400 -19.13 -1.46 22.67
C HIS A 400 -17.78 -2.12 22.44
N HIS A 401 -17.47 -2.45 21.20
CA HIS A 401 -16.20 -3.07 20.85
C HIS A 401 -15.80 -2.82 19.39
N SER A 402 -14.54 -3.02 19.09
CA SER A 402 -14.03 -3.07 17.72
C SER A 402 -14.49 -4.35 17.04
N TYR A 403 -15.06 -4.25 15.85
CA TYR A 403 -15.65 -5.36 15.11
C TYR A 403 -15.14 -5.40 13.66
N PRO A 404 -14.94 -6.59 13.05
CA PRO A 404 -14.50 -6.68 11.67
C PRO A 404 -15.61 -6.31 10.68
N TYR A 405 -15.26 -5.46 9.71
CA TYR A 405 -16.13 -4.99 8.63
C TYR A 405 -15.55 -5.31 7.27
N CYS A 406 -16.42 -5.54 6.31
CA CYS A 406 -16.03 -5.65 4.91
C CYS A 406 -15.48 -4.31 4.40
N TRP A 407 -14.23 -4.30 3.91
CA TRP A 407 -13.58 -3.08 3.40
C TRP A 407 -14.38 -2.35 2.31
N ARG A 408 -15.28 -3.06 1.59
CA ARG A 408 -16.05 -2.53 0.47
C ARG A 408 -17.49 -2.18 0.80
N HIS A 409 -18.22 -3.09 1.45
CA HIS A 409 -19.62 -2.87 1.79
C HIS A 409 -19.78 -2.07 3.08
N LYS A 410 -18.72 -1.98 3.89
CA LYS A 410 -18.78 -1.36 5.23
C LYS A 410 -19.88 -1.99 6.08
N THR A 411 -20.04 -3.29 5.95
CA THR A 411 -20.99 -4.09 6.72
C THR A 411 -20.26 -5.08 7.61
N PRO A 412 -20.81 -5.42 8.77
CA PRO A 412 -20.19 -6.36 9.71
C PRO A 412 -19.94 -7.71 9.04
N LEU A 413 -18.81 -8.32 9.33
CA LEU A 413 -18.46 -9.66 8.88
C LEU A 413 -18.92 -10.71 9.87
N ILE A 414 -19.04 -11.94 9.40
CA ILE A 414 -19.17 -13.13 10.24
C ILE A 414 -17.96 -14.03 10.03
N PHE A 415 -17.65 -14.88 11.01
CA PHE A 415 -16.83 -16.05 10.77
C PHE A 415 -17.71 -17.19 10.30
N ALA A 416 -17.37 -17.80 9.16
CA ALA A 416 -18.06 -18.97 8.64
C ALA A 416 -17.06 -20.04 8.19
N SER A 417 -17.32 -21.28 8.57
CA SER A 417 -16.53 -22.42 8.12
C SER A 417 -17.14 -22.97 6.84
N THR A 418 -16.44 -22.78 5.73
CA THR A 418 -16.78 -23.33 4.43
C THR A 418 -15.55 -23.98 3.82
N PRO A 419 -15.70 -25.01 2.96
CA PRO A 419 -14.57 -25.61 2.28
C PRO A 419 -13.85 -24.57 1.41
N GLN A 420 -12.58 -24.31 1.70
CA GLN A 420 -11.77 -23.29 1.03
C GLN A 420 -10.38 -23.85 0.68
N TRP A 421 -9.69 -23.14 -0.21
CA TRP A 421 -8.30 -23.41 -0.58
C TRP A 421 -7.38 -22.42 0.12
N PHE A 422 -6.36 -22.97 0.78
CA PHE A 422 -5.41 -22.18 1.56
C PHE A 422 -3.97 -22.42 1.08
N ILE A 423 -3.18 -21.34 1.04
CA ILE A 423 -1.73 -21.45 1.09
C ILE A 423 -1.36 -21.58 2.57
N SER A 424 -0.82 -22.73 2.95
CA SER A 424 -0.47 -23.03 4.33
C SER A 424 0.79 -22.28 4.74
N MET A 425 0.77 -21.64 5.90
CA MET A 425 1.94 -20.97 6.46
C MET A 425 2.92 -22.00 7.06
N ASP A 426 2.42 -23.08 7.66
CA ASP A 426 3.24 -24.07 8.35
C ASP A 426 3.81 -25.15 7.43
N LYS A 427 3.05 -25.54 6.40
CA LYS A 427 3.51 -26.56 5.45
C LYS A 427 4.70 -26.06 4.65
N SER A 428 5.65 -26.96 4.42
CA SER A 428 6.83 -26.71 3.61
C SER A 428 7.66 -25.50 4.05
N GLY A 429 7.52 -25.05 5.31
CA GLY A 429 8.34 -24.01 5.91
C GLY A 429 8.12 -22.59 5.33
N LEU A 430 6.93 -22.28 4.78
CA LEU A 430 6.66 -21.00 4.14
C LEU A 430 6.81 -19.82 5.10
N LEU A 431 6.23 -19.92 6.31
CA LEU A 431 6.31 -18.89 7.33
C LEU A 431 7.75 -18.65 7.78
N GLU A 432 8.46 -19.72 8.13
CA GLU A 432 9.86 -19.66 8.58
C GLU A 432 10.77 -19.08 7.48
N GLY A 433 10.61 -19.56 6.23
CA GLY A 433 11.33 -19.05 5.08
C GLY A 433 11.06 -17.56 4.83
N SER A 434 9.80 -17.10 4.99
CA SER A 434 9.44 -15.71 4.85
C SER A 434 10.03 -14.82 5.94
N ILE A 435 9.98 -15.25 7.21
CA ILE A 435 10.60 -14.53 8.35
C ILE A 435 12.12 -14.45 8.18
N GLN A 436 12.74 -15.50 7.64
CA GLN A 436 14.18 -15.44 7.37
C GLN A 436 14.51 -14.49 6.22
N ALA A 437 13.76 -14.55 5.12
CA ALA A 437 14.01 -13.73 3.92
C ALA A 437 13.90 -12.21 4.18
N VAL A 438 12.98 -11.76 5.03
CA VAL A 438 12.83 -10.32 5.33
C VAL A 438 14.01 -9.72 6.07
N LYS A 439 14.91 -10.54 6.68
CA LYS A 439 16.13 -10.06 7.32
C LYS A 439 17.18 -9.59 6.32
N ASP A 440 17.17 -10.16 5.11
CA ASP A 440 18.13 -9.87 4.05
C ASP A 440 17.65 -8.71 3.16
N VAL A 441 16.42 -8.20 3.38
CA VAL A 441 15.82 -7.08 2.65
C VAL A 441 16.19 -5.76 3.34
N GLU A 442 16.57 -4.77 2.56
CA GLU A 442 16.77 -3.40 3.03
C GLU A 442 15.43 -2.69 3.19
N TRP A 443 15.14 -2.18 4.39
CA TRP A 443 13.88 -1.49 4.71
C TRP A 443 14.11 -0.01 4.95
N GLU A 444 13.51 0.84 4.13
CA GLU A 444 13.51 2.28 4.28
C GLU A 444 12.05 2.79 4.40
N PRO A 445 11.64 3.34 5.54
CA PRO A 445 12.35 3.43 6.81
C PRO A 445 12.57 2.06 7.50
N SER A 446 13.57 1.98 8.38
CA SER A 446 13.97 0.75 9.07
C SER A 446 12.86 0.08 9.91
N TRP A 447 11.87 0.85 10.40
CA TRP A 447 10.71 0.30 11.11
C TRP A 447 9.86 -0.67 10.25
N GLY A 448 10.00 -0.59 8.93
CA GLY A 448 9.32 -1.51 8.00
C GLY A 448 9.63 -2.97 8.27
N TYR A 449 10.87 -3.29 8.69
CA TYR A 449 11.27 -4.64 9.08
C TYR A 449 10.44 -5.19 10.25
N GLU A 450 10.37 -4.46 11.37
CA GLU A 450 9.61 -4.95 12.53
C GLU A 450 8.11 -5.05 12.23
N ARG A 451 7.60 -4.16 11.39
CA ARG A 451 6.19 -4.19 10.99
C ARG A 451 5.86 -5.43 10.15
N ILE A 452 6.63 -5.74 9.12
CA ILE A 452 6.38 -6.92 8.27
C ILE A 452 6.58 -8.22 9.06
N LYS A 453 7.62 -8.28 9.91
CA LYS A 453 7.91 -9.42 10.75
C LYS A 453 6.75 -9.73 11.72
N SER A 454 6.27 -8.73 12.44
CA SER A 454 5.13 -8.88 13.36
C SER A 454 3.86 -9.36 12.64
N MET A 455 3.62 -8.86 11.43
CA MET A 455 2.48 -9.28 10.60
C MET A 455 2.63 -10.71 10.08
N LEU A 456 3.85 -11.20 9.85
CA LEU A 456 4.10 -12.60 9.46
C LEU A 456 3.93 -13.55 10.66
N GLU A 457 4.51 -13.21 11.82
CA GLU A 457 4.47 -14.06 13.01
C GLU A 457 3.05 -14.40 13.48
N GLY A 458 2.10 -13.48 13.32
CA GLY A 458 0.69 -13.68 13.65
C GLY A 458 -0.20 -14.11 12.46
N ARG A 459 0.39 -14.43 11.30
CA ARG A 459 -0.40 -14.64 10.09
C ARG A 459 -1.05 -16.03 10.05
N PRO A 460 -2.38 -16.11 9.87
CA PRO A 460 -3.06 -17.36 9.58
C PRO A 460 -2.76 -17.86 8.16
N ASP A 461 -3.14 -19.10 7.86
CA ASP A 461 -3.12 -19.62 6.49
C ASP A 461 -3.87 -18.68 5.54
N TRP A 462 -3.31 -18.46 4.36
CA TRP A 462 -3.89 -17.55 3.39
C TRP A 462 -5.01 -18.22 2.59
N CYS A 463 -6.26 -17.84 2.86
CA CYS A 463 -7.41 -18.26 2.07
C CYS A 463 -7.37 -17.61 0.69
N ILE A 464 -7.08 -18.39 -0.36
CA ILE A 464 -6.95 -17.90 -1.74
C ILE A 464 -8.19 -18.08 -2.59
N SER A 465 -9.19 -18.84 -2.14
CA SER A 465 -10.42 -19.08 -2.90
C SER A 465 -11.47 -18.01 -2.66
N ARG A 466 -12.12 -17.58 -3.75
CA ARG A 466 -13.23 -16.62 -3.76
C ARG A 466 -14.37 -17.14 -4.60
N GLN A 467 -15.59 -16.91 -4.17
CA GLN A 467 -16.82 -17.23 -4.88
C GLN A 467 -17.21 -16.04 -5.76
N ARG A 468 -16.44 -15.83 -6.88
CA ARG A 468 -16.56 -14.70 -7.79
C ARG A 468 -16.72 -15.13 -9.24
N SER A 469 -17.23 -14.23 -10.07
CA SER A 469 -17.32 -14.41 -11.52
C SER A 469 -16.16 -13.74 -12.26
N TRP A 470 -15.61 -12.63 -11.71
CA TRP A 470 -14.53 -11.85 -12.29
C TRP A 470 -13.24 -12.06 -11.51
N GLY A 471 -12.38 -12.94 -11.97
CA GLY A 471 -11.09 -13.29 -11.38
C GLY A 471 -10.47 -14.51 -12.04
N VAL A 472 -9.18 -14.72 -11.83
CA VAL A 472 -8.46 -15.90 -12.35
C VAL A 472 -9.00 -17.16 -11.68
N PRO A 473 -9.43 -18.19 -12.42
CA PRO A 473 -9.95 -19.40 -11.83
C PRO A 473 -8.89 -20.19 -11.07
N ILE A 474 -9.33 -20.95 -10.07
CA ILE A 474 -8.51 -22.00 -9.43
C ILE A 474 -8.76 -23.30 -10.19
N PRO A 475 -7.93 -23.68 -11.18
CA PRO A 475 -8.26 -24.77 -12.09
C PRO A 475 -7.91 -26.14 -11.50
N LEU A 476 -8.49 -26.47 -10.36
CA LEU A 476 -8.30 -27.75 -9.70
C LEU A 476 -9.37 -28.76 -10.12
N ILE A 477 -8.95 -29.99 -10.30
CA ILE A 477 -9.79 -31.15 -10.60
C ILE A 477 -9.84 -32.01 -9.35
N ILE A 478 -11.04 -32.22 -8.80
CA ILE A 478 -11.27 -32.72 -7.44
C ILE A 478 -12.08 -34.01 -7.49
N ASN A 479 -11.64 -35.05 -6.81
CA ASN A 479 -12.38 -36.32 -6.68
C ASN A 479 -13.70 -36.09 -5.90
N LYS A 480 -14.80 -36.56 -6.46
CA LYS A 480 -16.14 -36.35 -5.90
C LYS A 480 -16.34 -37.00 -4.53
N LYS A 481 -15.64 -38.13 -4.24
CA LYS A 481 -15.80 -38.88 -3.02
C LYS A 481 -14.80 -38.53 -1.94
N THR A 482 -13.51 -38.36 -2.32
CA THR A 482 -12.44 -38.08 -1.36
C THR A 482 -12.17 -36.60 -1.15
N GLY A 483 -12.58 -35.75 -2.11
CA GLY A 483 -12.25 -34.33 -2.10
C GLY A 483 -10.78 -34.03 -2.42
N GLU A 484 -9.99 -35.03 -2.77
CA GLU A 484 -8.57 -34.88 -3.10
C GLU A 484 -8.37 -34.37 -4.53
N ILE A 485 -7.24 -33.69 -4.74
CA ILE A 485 -6.84 -33.16 -6.04
C ILE A 485 -6.39 -34.31 -6.93
N HIS A 486 -6.69 -34.24 -8.23
CA HIS A 486 -6.31 -35.23 -9.22
C HIS A 486 -4.79 -35.46 -9.25
N PRO A 487 -4.29 -36.72 -9.27
CA PRO A 487 -2.85 -37.00 -9.20
C PRO A 487 -2.00 -36.37 -10.30
N LYS A 488 -2.57 -36.14 -11.49
CA LYS A 488 -1.90 -35.50 -12.63
C LYS A 488 -2.06 -33.97 -12.64
N GLN A 489 -2.60 -33.35 -11.59
CA GLN A 489 -2.91 -31.91 -11.54
C GLN A 489 -1.71 -31.02 -11.92
N ASN A 490 -0.52 -31.36 -11.50
CA ASN A 490 0.70 -30.61 -11.81
C ASN A 490 0.99 -30.49 -13.32
N LEU A 491 0.60 -31.49 -14.12
CA LEU A 491 0.73 -31.46 -15.58
C LEU A 491 -0.37 -30.62 -16.21
N LEU A 492 -1.56 -30.68 -15.63
CA LEU A 492 -2.75 -30.00 -16.15
C LEU A 492 -2.70 -28.47 -15.98
N PHE A 493 -1.98 -27.95 -15.00
CA PHE A 493 -1.85 -26.50 -14.84
C PHE A 493 -1.30 -25.80 -16.09
N ASN A 494 -0.25 -26.35 -16.70
CA ASN A 494 0.32 -25.75 -17.91
C ASN A 494 -0.64 -25.84 -19.10
N GLU A 495 -1.30 -26.99 -19.29
CA GLU A 495 -2.29 -27.16 -20.37
C GLU A 495 -3.46 -26.19 -20.22
N ILE A 496 -3.98 -26.04 -18.99
CA ILE A 496 -5.09 -25.11 -18.75
C ILE A 496 -4.61 -23.67 -18.92
N ALA A 497 -3.40 -23.32 -18.45
CA ALA A 497 -2.81 -22.00 -18.65
C ALA A 497 -2.64 -21.67 -20.14
N ASP A 498 -2.18 -22.62 -20.97
CA ASP A 498 -2.05 -22.42 -22.41
C ASP A 498 -3.40 -22.15 -23.07
N ARG A 499 -4.46 -22.86 -22.65
CA ARG A 499 -5.84 -22.61 -23.11
C ARG A 499 -6.35 -21.21 -22.67
N ILE A 500 -5.99 -20.75 -21.46
CA ILE A 500 -6.35 -19.40 -20.98
C ILE A 500 -5.61 -18.33 -21.78
N ASP A 501 -4.33 -18.53 -22.08
CA ASP A 501 -3.53 -17.62 -22.88
C ASP A 501 -4.16 -17.38 -24.28
N GLU A 502 -4.65 -18.45 -24.91
CA GLU A 502 -5.27 -18.41 -26.23
C GLU A 502 -6.71 -17.90 -26.23
N GLN A 503 -7.52 -18.22 -25.21
CA GLN A 503 -8.99 -18.07 -25.23
C GLN A 503 -9.54 -17.21 -24.09
N GLY A 504 -8.67 -16.72 -23.15
CA GLY A 504 -9.04 -15.96 -21.95
C GLY A 504 -9.62 -16.84 -20.83
N LEU A 505 -10.00 -16.20 -19.71
CA LEU A 505 -10.48 -16.87 -18.47
C LEU A 505 -11.59 -17.90 -18.69
N GLU A 506 -12.48 -17.63 -19.62
CA GLU A 506 -13.62 -18.51 -19.91
C GLU A 506 -13.20 -19.90 -20.41
N ALA A 507 -11.93 -20.08 -20.84
CA ALA A 507 -11.40 -21.36 -21.27
C ALA A 507 -11.56 -22.45 -20.20
N TRP A 508 -11.36 -22.10 -18.92
CA TRP A 508 -11.58 -23.03 -17.83
C TRP A 508 -13.05 -23.40 -17.66
N ASP A 509 -13.95 -22.45 -17.71
CA ASP A 509 -15.40 -22.70 -17.59
C ASP A 509 -15.89 -23.59 -18.72
N LYS A 510 -15.42 -23.38 -19.94
CA LYS A 510 -15.77 -24.12 -21.15
C LYS A 510 -15.06 -25.47 -21.26
N ALA A 511 -13.96 -25.69 -20.54
CA ALA A 511 -13.20 -26.94 -20.60
C ALA A 511 -14.05 -28.14 -20.13
N ASN A 512 -14.06 -29.20 -20.92
CA ASN A 512 -14.69 -30.47 -20.54
C ASN A 512 -13.64 -31.36 -19.89
N LEU A 513 -13.97 -31.95 -18.73
CA LEU A 513 -13.07 -32.87 -18.04
C LEU A 513 -12.66 -34.09 -18.90
N LYS A 514 -13.52 -34.51 -19.82
CA LYS A 514 -13.21 -35.59 -20.79
C LYS A 514 -12.00 -35.31 -21.66
N ASP A 515 -11.73 -34.03 -21.93
CA ASP A 515 -10.63 -33.61 -22.78
C ASP A 515 -9.31 -33.46 -21.97
N LEU A 516 -9.39 -33.52 -20.64
CA LEU A 516 -8.29 -33.31 -19.72
C LEU A 516 -7.84 -34.60 -19.01
N ILE A 517 -8.80 -35.48 -18.65
CA ILE A 517 -8.51 -36.70 -17.87
C ILE A 517 -9.40 -37.88 -18.33
N ASP A 518 -8.85 -39.10 -18.27
CA ASP A 518 -9.56 -40.31 -18.69
C ASP A 518 -10.65 -40.71 -17.70
N ASP A 519 -10.42 -40.53 -16.39
CA ASP A 519 -11.29 -40.92 -15.28
C ASP A 519 -12.29 -39.81 -14.85
N HIS A 520 -12.66 -38.95 -15.80
CA HIS A 520 -13.47 -37.73 -15.61
C HIS A 520 -14.77 -37.92 -14.83
N ASP A 521 -15.36 -39.12 -14.86
CA ASP A 521 -16.64 -39.41 -14.16
C ASP A 521 -16.50 -39.39 -12.64
N GLU A 522 -15.26 -39.57 -12.09
CA GLU A 522 -14.98 -39.54 -10.66
C GLU A 522 -14.65 -38.14 -10.14
N TYR A 523 -14.52 -37.16 -11.03
CA TYR A 523 -14.00 -35.85 -10.70
C TYR A 523 -14.96 -34.72 -11.05
N ILE A 524 -14.76 -33.57 -10.40
CA ILE A 524 -15.40 -32.28 -10.69
C ILE A 524 -14.37 -31.18 -10.81
N LYS A 525 -14.72 -30.09 -11.50
CA LYS A 525 -13.93 -28.87 -11.57
C LYS A 525 -14.19 -28.01 -10.34
N ALA A 526 -13.16 -27.39 -9.77
CA ALA A 526 -13.35 -26.28 -8.85
C ALA A 526 -13.95 -25.06 -9.60
N THR A 527 -14.82 -24.33 -8.92
CA THR A 527 -15.53 -23.16 -9.47
C THR A 527 -15.07 -21.84 -8.88
N ASP A 528 -14.19 -21.90 -7.90
CA ASP A 528 -13.66 -20.71 -7.23
C ASP A 528 -12.66 -19.96 -8.10
N THR A 529 -12.54 -18.65 -7.85
CA THR A 529 -11.48 -17.80 -8.40
C THR A 529 -10.44 -17.48 -7.33
N LEU A 530 -9.27 -17.05 -7.76
CA LEU A 530 -8.19 -16.60 -6.87
C LEU A 530 -8.55 -15.29 -6.18
N ASP A 531 -8.00 -15.10 -5.01
CA ASP A 531 -7.89 -13.82 -4.33
C ASP A 531 -7.10 -12.84 -5.19
N VAL A 532 -7.59 -11.61 -5.37
CA VAL A 532 -6.92 -10.57 -6.15
C VAL A 532 -5.50 -10.25 -5.67
N TRP A 533 -5.23 -10.41 -4.36
CA TRP A 533 -3.88 -10.29 -3.82
C TRP A 533 -2.91 -11.37 -4.31
N PHE A 534 -3.43 -12.48 -4.83
CA PHE A 534 -2.62 -13.49 -5.49
C PHE A 534 -2.16 -13.00 -6.86
N ASP A 535 -3.02 -12.34 -7.63
CA ASP A 535 -2.68 -11.78 -8.95
C ASP A 535 -1.54 -10.75 -8.80
N SER A 536 -1.75 -9.74 -7.97
CA SER A 536 -0.71 -8.73 -7.70
C SER A 536 0.52 -9.32 -7.00
N GLY A 537 0.33 -10.28 -6.09
CA GLY A 537 1.41 -10.97 -5.40
C GLY A 537 2.33 -11.76 -6.33
N SER A 538 1.80 -12.31 -7.43
CA SER A 538 2.58 -13.12 -8.40
C SER A 538 3.23 -12.30 -9.52
N THR A 539 3.17 -10.96 -9.48
CA THR A 539 3.75 -10.09 -10.53
C THR A 539 5.24 -10.29 -10.75
N HIS A 540 5.99 -10.69 -9.72
CA HIS A 540 7.41 -11.05 -9.88
C HIS A 540 7.60 -12.21 -10.86
N PHE A 541 6.71 -13.21 -10.82
CA PHE A 541 6.71 -14.35 -11.74
C PHE A 541 6.12 -13.97 -13.10
N CYS A 542 4.95 -13.32 -13.12
CA CYS A 542 4.21 -13.01 -14.35
C CYS A 542 4.87 -11.90 -15.19
N VAL A 543 5.62 -10.98 -14.56
CA VAL A 543 6.18 -9.79 -15.21
C VAL A 543 7.70 -9.81 -15.21
N LEU A 544 8.35 -9.88 -14.03
CA LEU A 544 9.80 -9.74 -13.96
C LEU A 544 10.52 -10.90 -14.63
N ASP A 545 10.12 -12.14 -14.37
CA ASP A 545 10.71 -13.33 -14.99
C ASP A 545 10.57 -13.30 -16.53
N LYS A 546 9.48 -12.76 -17.03
CA LYS A 546 9.21 -12.65 -18.46
C LYS A 546 10.03 -11.56 -19.14
N LEU A 547 10.17 -10.40 -18.49
CA LEU A 547 10.86 -9.24 -19.05
C LEU A 547 12.38 -9.33 -18.90
N TYR A 548 12.87 -9.89 -17.81
CA TYR A 548 14.28 -9.81 -17.43
C TYR A 548 14.96 -11.16 -17.18
N GLY A 549 14.20 -12.24 -17.27
CA GLY A 549 14.70 -13.61 -17.05
C GLY A 549 14.33 -14.19 -15.69
N LYS A 550 14.34 -15.52 -15.61
CA LYS A 550 13.90 -16.26 -14.44
C LYS A 550 14.70 -15.89 -13.18
N ASP A 551 14.01 -15.92 -12.07
CA ASP A 551 14.54 -15.66 -10.73
C ASP A 551 15.12 -14.25 -10.51
N LEU A 552 14.75 -13.27 -11.35
CA LEU A 552 15.16 -11.88 -11.13
C LEU A 552 14.55 -11.36 -9.82
N ILE A 553 15.39 -10.75 -8.99
CA ILE A 553 14.98 -10.03 -7.79
C ILE A 553 14.98 -8.54 -8.11
N ALA A 554 13.85 -7.86 -7.92
CA ALA A 554 13.77 -6.41 -8.10
C ALA A 554 14.74 -5.69 -7.15
N ASP A 555 15.36 -4.60 -7.61
CA ASP A 555 16.23 -3.79 -6.75
C ASP A 555 15.40 -3.01 -5.73
N LEU A 556 14.18 -2.58 -6.12
CA LEU A 556 13.33 -1.77 -5.25
C LEU A 556 11.84 -2.05 -5.46
N TYR A 557 11.10 -2.22 -4.35
CA TYR A 557 9.65 -2.05 -4.24
C TYR A 557 9.37 -0.73 -3.51
N LEU A 558 8.43 0.08 -4.03
CA LEU A 558 8.08 1.36 -3.44
C LEU A 558 6.56 1.52 -3.36
N GLU A 559 5.97 1.51 -2.17
CA GLU A 559 4.53 1.68 -1.96
C GLU A 559 4.21 2.38 -0.64
N GLY A 560 2.92 2.58 -0.37
CA GLY A 560 2.42 3.09 0.90
C GLY A 560 2.58 2.12 2.06
N SER A 561 2.50 2.64 3.28
CA SER A 561 2.67 1.86 4.52
C SER A 561 1.60 0.79 4.75
N ASP A 562 0.43 0.88 4.10
CA ASP A 562 -0.62 -0.13 4.08
C ASP A 562 -0.18 -1.42 3.37
N GLN A 563 0.78 -1.33 2.45
CA GLN A 563 1.22 -2.46 1.64
C GLN A 563 2.07 -3.48 2.41
N HIS A 564 2.43 -3.22 3.67
CA HIS A 564 2.99 -4.25 4.56
C HIS A 564 1.99 -5.38 4.85
N ARG A 565 0.68 -5.08 4.85
CA ARG A 565 -0.41 -6.07 4.92
C ARG A 565 -0.96 -6.47 3.55
N GLY A 566 -0.53 -5.81 2.50
CA GLY A 566 -0.96 -6.02 1.11
C GLY A 566 0.14 -6.60 0.25
N TRP A 567 0.54 -5.85 -0.78
CA TRP A 567 1.42 -6.31 -1.85
C TRP A 567 2.82 -6.73 -1.42
N PHE A 568 3.45 -6.05 -0.46
CA PHE A 568 4.76 -6.48 0.05
C PHE A 568 4.70 -7.89 0.62
N GLN A 569 3.62 -8.20 1.35
CA GLN A 569 3.45 -9.49 1.99
C GLN A 569 3.00 -10.56 1.00
N SER A 570 2.01 -10.30 0.12
CA SER A 570 1.54 -11.28 -0.86
C SER A 570 2.65 -11.64 -1.85
N SER A 571 3.44 -10.65 -2.31
CA SER A 571 4.58 -10.85 -3.20
C SER A 571 5.71 -11.64 -2.52
N LEU A 572 5.98 -11.39 -1.22
CA LEU A 572 6.94 -12.18 -0.44
C LEU A 572 6.51 -13.65 -0.36
N LEU A 573 5.26 -13.89 0.04
CA LEU A 573 4.76 -15.25 0.24
C LEU A 573 4.77 -16.07 -1.05
N THR A 574 4.32 -15.48 -2.16
CA THR A 574 4.38 -16.14 -3.47
C THR A 574 5.82 -16.34 -3.95
N GLY A 575 6.70 -15.37 -3.72
CA GLY A 575 8.14 -15.48 -4.06
C GLY A 575 8.82 -16.63 -3.30
N ILE A 576 8.58 -16.72 -2.00
CA ILE A 576 9.12 -17.84 -1.18
C ILE A 576 8.47 -19.16 -1.59
N ALA A 577 7.15 -19.20 -1.78
CA ALA A 577 6.46 -20.45 -2.16
C ALA A 577 6.87 -20.96 -3.56
N ILE A 578 7.24 -20.10 -4.49
CA ILE A 578 7.64 -20.45 -5.86
C ILE A 578 9.14 -20.69 -5.96
N ASN A 579 9.98 -19.78 -5.43
CA ASN A 579 11.42 -19.72 -5.69
C ASN A 579 12.28 -19.81 -4.42
N GLY A 580 11.70 -19.83 -3.22
CA GLY A 580 12.43 -19.83 -1.94
C GLY A 580 13.16 -18.52 -1.63
N LYS A 581 12.81 -17.40 -2.29
CA LYS A 581 13.48 -16.09 -2.17
C LYS A 581 12.46 -14.95 -2.11
N ALA A 582 12.83 -13.87 -1.39
CA ALA A 582 12.12 -12.61 -1.52
C ALA A 582 12.26 -12.05 -2.94
N PRO A 583 11.20 -11.52 -3.57
CA PRO A 583 11.26 -11.01 -4.94
C PRO A 583 11.84 -9.59 -5.04
N TYR A 584 12.29 -9.01 -3.94
CA TYR A 584 12.83 -7.65 -3.83
C TYR A 584 14.04 -7.61 -2.89
N LYS A 585 15.01 -6.72 -3.20
CA LYS A 585 16.21 -6.46 -2.38
C LYS A 585 15.97 -5.36 -1.35
N ALA A 586 15.20 -4.35 -1.74
CA ALA A 586 14.87 -3.21 -0.89
C ALA A 586 13.38 -2.84 -0.98
N VAL A 587 12.86 -2.32 0.11
CA VAL A 587 11.49 -1.78 0.21
C VAL A 587 11.55 -0.35 0.73
N LEU A 588 11.04 0.59 -0.08
CA LEU A 588 10.86 1.98 0.30
C LEU A 588 9.39 2.25 0.59
N THR A 589 9.09 2.79 1.77
CA THR A 589 7.72 2.99 2.23
C THR A 589 7.39 4.46 2.40
N HIS A 590 6.27 4.91 1.83
CA HIS A 590 5.73 6.24 2.08
C HIS A 590 4.50 6.21 3.00
N GLY A 591 4.27 7.34 3.71
CA GLY A 591 3.10 7.55 4.55
C GLY A 591 1.84 7.85 3.75
N PHE A 592 0.72 8.03 4.48
CA PHE A 592 -0.56 8.44 3.89
C PHE A 592 -0.61 9.95 3.65
N VAL A 593 -1.47 10.35 2.71
CA VAL A 593 -1.85 11.75 2.56
C VAL A 593 -3.04 12.05 3.47
N VAL A 594 -2.85 13.05 4.33
CA VAL A 594 -3.82 13.44 5.36
C VAL A 594 -4.23 14.91 5.23
N ASP A 595 -5.30 15.29 5.88
CA ASP A 595 -5.70 16.68 6.04
C ASP A 595 -4.90 17.37 7.20
N GLU A 596 -5.17 18.64 7.45
CA GLU A 596 -4.53 19.43 8.52
C GLU A 596 -4.75 18.87 9.93
N ASN A 597 -5.76 18.02 10.12
CA ASN A 597 -6.09 17.38 11.39
C ASN A 597 -5.53 15.95 11.51
N GLY A 598 -4.67 15.52 10.57
CA GLY A 598 -4.12 14.18 10.53
C GLY A 598 -5.11 13.09 10.07
N ARG A 599 -6.26 13.47 9.50
CA ARG A 599 -7.25 12.50 9.04
C ARG A 599 -7.00 12.13 7.58
N LYS A 600 -7.07 10.85 7.28
CA LYS A 600 -6.98 10.35 5.91
C LYS A 600 -7.99 11.06 5.00
N GLN A 601 -7.54 11.49 3.83
CA GLN A 601 -8.43 12.13 2.85
C GLN A 601 -9.45 11.12 2.31
N SER A 602 -10.72 11.50 2.34
CA SER A 602 -11.82 10.70 1.79
C SER A 602 -12.92 11.57 1.19
N LYS A 603 -13.60 11.04 0.15
CA LYS A 603 -14.72 11.75 -0.50
C LYS A 603 -15.88 11.99 0.48
N SER A 604 -16.09 11.09 1.44
CA SER A 604 -17.15 11.20 2.45
C SER A 604 -16.92 12.35 3.44
N LEU A 605 -15.66 12.67 3.74
CA LEU A 605 -15.30 13.79 4.62
C LEU A 605 -15.19 15.12 3.87
N GLY A 606 -15.23 15.12 2.53
CA GLY A 606 -15.12 16.33 1.72
C GLY A 606 -13.74 17.02 1.79
N ASN A 607 -12.71 16.36 2.34
CA ASN A 607 -11.35 16.88 2.56
C ASN A 607 -10.36 16.47 1.46
N VAL A 608 -10.85 16.00 0.30
CA VAL A 608 -10.01 15.50 -0.79
C VAL A 608 -9.45 16.63 -1.62
N VAL A 609 -8.14 16.70 -1.75
CA VAL A 609 -7.45 17.51 -2.76
C VAL A 609 -7.30 16.66 -4.03
N SER A 610 -7.89 17.11 -5.15
CA SER A 610 -7.81 16.41 -6.43
C SER A 610 -6.48 16.71 -7.14
N PRO A 611 -5.68 15.71 -7.54
CA PRO A 611 -4.48 15.91 -8.34
C PRO A 611 -4.76 16.65 -9.64
N GLN A 612 -5.87 16.34 -10.31
CA GLN A 612 -6.29 16.96 -11.56
C GLN A 612 -6.53 18.48 -11.39
N LYS A 613 -7.17 18.87 -10.28
CA LYS A 613 -7.38 20.30 -9.95
C LYS A 613 -6.05 21.02 -9.71
N VAL A 614 -5.11 20.38 -8.98
CA VAL A 614 -3.78 20.95 -8.74
C VAL A 614 -3.04 21.14 -10.05
N CYS A 615 -2.99 20.12 -10.91
CA CYS A 615 -2.33 20.20 -12.21
C CYS A 615 -2.93 21.28 -13.12
N ASN A 616 -4.26 21.44 -13.10
CA ASN A 616 -4.95 22.43 -13.94
C ASN A 616 -4.82 23.86 -13.42
N ASN A 617 -4.59 24.07 -12.12
CA ASN A 617 -4.51 25.39 -11.52
C ASN A 617 -3.06 25.86 -11.29
N LEU A 618 -2.21 24.96 -10.79
CA LEU A 618 -0.84 25.29 -10.38
C LEU A 618 0.22 24.62 -11.27
N GLY A 619 -0.10 23.48 -11.86
CA GLY A 619 0.81 22.65 -12.64
C GLY A 619 1.29 21.40 -11.89
N ALA A 620 1.69 20.38 -12.64
CA ALA A 620 2.20 19.12 -12.10
C ALA A 620 3.57 19.31 -11.42
N ASP A 621 4.44 20.20 -11.88
CA ASP A 621 5.72 20.49 -11.22
C ASP A 621 5.53 21.01 -9.80
N ILE A 622 4.44 21.73 -9.49
CA ILE A 622 4.14 22.15 -8.11
C ILE A 622 3.77 20.93 -7.25
N LEU A 623 2.98 20.00 -7.78
CA LEU A 623 2.63 18.78 -7.07
C LEU A 623 3.87 17.88 -6.83
N ARG A 624 4.74 17.76 -7.84
CA ARG A 624 6.01 17.05 -7.76
C ARG A 624 6.95 17.67 -6.72
N LEU A 625 7.03 19.00 -6.70
CA LEU A 625 7.84 19.72 -5.71
C LEU A 625 7.28 19.53 -4.30
N TRP A 626 5.95 19.54 -4.11
CA TRP A 626 5.34 19.23 -2.82
C TRP A 626 5.73 17.84 -2.34
N VAL A 627 5.60 16.82 -3.18
CA VAL A 627 5.99 15.43 -2.85
C VAL A 627 7.47 15.36 -2.46
N ALA A 628 8.36 16.00 -3.25
CA ALA A 628 9.79 15.95 -3.01
C ALA A 628 10.23 16.83 -1.82
N SER A 629 9.49 17.88 -1.46
CA SER A 629 9.83 18.77 -0.33
C SER A 629 9.31 18.29 1.03
N THR A 630 8.48 17.27 1.05
CA THR A 630 7.94 16.68 2.27
C THR A 630 8.73 15.41 2.62
N ASP A 631 8.96 15.14 3.91
CA ASP A 631 9.46 13.83 4.31
C ASP A 631 8.35 12.79 4.17
N PHE A 632 8.36 12.10 3.06
CA PHE A 632 7.33 11.14 2.69
C PHE A 632 7.31 9.85 3.54
N ARG A 633 8.33 9.63 4.41
CA ARG A 633 8.42 8.47 5.31
C ARG A 633 7.38 8.51 6.43
N SER A 634 6.78 9.67 6.65
CA SER A 634 5.69 9.92 7.58
C SER A 634 4.42 10.36 6.84
N GLU A 635 3.35 10.67 7.57
CA GLU A 635 2.13 11.22 7.00
C GLU A 635 2.38 12.57 6.31
N MET A 636 1.81 12.76 5.14
CA MET A 636 1.99 13.93 4.28
C MET A 636 0.75 14.81 4.31
N VAL A 637 0.87 16.00 4.87
CA VAL A 637 -0.24 16.96 4.89
C VAL A 637 -0.36 17.68 3.55
N ALA A 638 -1.57 17.68 2.96
CA ALA A 638 -1.87 18.38 1.72
C ALA A 638 -3.04 19.34 1.91
N THR A 639 -2.75 20.64 1.84
CA THR A 639 -3.75 21.74 1.85
C THR A 639 -3.45 22.75 0.74
N ASP A 640 -4.43 23.57 0.40
CA ASP A 640 -4.24 24.64 -0.59
C ASP A 640 -3.19 25.66 -0.14
N GLU A 641 -3.05 25.89 1.18
CA GLU A 641 -2.06 26.79 1.77
C GLU A 641 -0.64 26.25 1.57
N ILE A 642 -0.43 24.96 1.86
CA ILE A 642 0.86 24.30 1.66
C ILE A 642 1.24 24.34 0.17
N LEU A 643 0.33 24.03 -0.72
CA LEU A 643 0.58 24.06 -2.16
C LEU A 643 0.92 25.49 -2.66
N LYS A 644 0.34 26.55 -2.08
CA LYS A 644 0.73 27.93 -2.38
C LYS A 644 2.14 28.24 -1.90
N GLN A 645 2.53 27.79 -0.70
CA GLN A 645 3.90 27.96 -0.18
C GLN A 645 4.93 27.25 -1.08
N VAL A 646 4.60 26.03 -1.53
CA VAL A 646 5.44 25.29 -2.50
C VAL A 646 5.54 26.05 -3.83
N ALA A 647 4.44 26.66 -4.30
CA ALA A 647 4.48 27.47 -5.52
C ALA A 647 5.36 28.73 -5.34
N ASP A 648 5.48 29.29 -4.13
CA ASP A 648 6.40 30.39 -3.84
C ASP A 648 7.85 29.93 -3.83
N GLN A 649 8.14 28.75 -3.29
CA GLN A 649 9.46 28.12 -3.37
C GLN A 649 9.86 27.86 -4.83
N TYR A 650 8.96 27.30 -5.61
CA TYR A 650 9.14 27.10 -7.05
C TYR A 650 9.48 28.39 -7.79
N ARG A 651 8.76 29.49 -7.50
CA ARG A 651 8.99 30.81 -8.14
C ARG A 651 10.41 31.32 -7.88
N ARG A 652 10.95 31.11 -6.70
CA ARG A 652 12.34 31.52 -6.38
C ARG A 652 13.35 30.72 -7.20
N ILE A 653 13.21 29.41 -7.27
CA ILE A 653 14.08 28.55 -8.08
C ILE A 653 14.00 28.98 -9.56
N ARG A 654 12.80 29.12 -10.12
CA ARG A 654 12.61 29.51 -11.51
C ARG A 654 13.17 30.90 -11.82
N ASN A 655 13.01 31.87 -10.94
CA ASN A 655 13.55 33.21 -11.13
C ASN A 655 15.08 33.21 -11.18
N THR A 656 15.74 32.36 -10.41
CA THR A 656 17.21 32.19 -10.50
C THR A 656 17.61 31.69 -11.88
N PHE A 657 16.94 30.68 -12.42
CA PHE A 657 17.21 30.23 -13.79
C PHE A 657 16.92 31.30 -14.82
N ARG A 658 15.81 32.03 -14.66
CA ARG A 658 15.47 33.09 -15.60
C ARG A 658 16.55 34.20 -15.63
N PHE A 659 17.13 34.51 -14.49
CA PHE A 659 18.25 35.46 -14.42
C PHE A 659 19.50 34.90 -15.15
N MET A 660 19.86 33.64 -14.91
CA MET A 660 21.00 32.99 -15.55
C MET A 660 20.81 32.95 -17.07
N MET A 661 19.67 32.45 -17.55
CA MET A 661 19.36 32.32 -18.97
C MET A 661 19.34 33.70 -19.65
N GLY A 662 18.85 34.75 -18.98
CA GLY A 662 18.85 36.10 -19.52
C GLY A 662 20.25 36.66 -19.74
N ASN A 663 21.22 36.28 -18.93
CA ASN A 663 22.60 36.71 -19.01
C ASN A 663 23.49 35.80 -19.88
N LEU A 664 22.95 34.68 -20.32
CA LEU A 664 23.62 33.75 -21.24
C LEU A 664 23.17 33.90 -22.70
N ASN A 665 22.28 34.84 -23.03
CA ASN A 665 21.66 34.92 -24.37
C ASN A 665 22.66 35.09 -25.50
N ASP A 666 23.82 35.71 -25.28
CA ASP A 666 24.92 35.91 -26.23
C ASP A 666 26.14 35.00 -25.96
N PHE A 667 26.02 34.08 -24.98
CA PHE A 667 27.05 33.09 -24.69
C PHE A 667 26.99 31.94 -25.72
N ASN A 668 28.13 31.62 -26.35
CA ASN A 668 28.23 30.67 -27.44
C ASN A 668 29.44 29.75 -27.34
N ASP A 669 29.68 28.90 -28.34
CA ASP A 669 30.78 27.93 -28.33
C ASP A 669 32.17 28.59 -28.23
N ASP A 670 32.36 29.77 -28.84
CA ASP A 670 33.62 30.50 -28.74
C ASP A 670 33.87 31.04 -27.34
N SER A 671 32.82 31.49 -26.65
CA SER A 671 32.86 31.97 -25.28
C SER A 671 33.17 30.86 -24.25
N LYS A 672 32.93 29.59 -24.61
CA LYS A 672 33.29 28.41 -23.78
C LYS A 672 34.79 28.14 -23.73
N ASN A 673 35.57 28.65 -24.69
CA ASN A 673 37.03 28.38 -24.77
C ASN A 673 37.86 29.25 -23.82
N ILE A 674 37.33 29.58 -22.67
CA ILE A 674 38.08 30.26 -21.59
C ILE A 674 38.96 29.25 -20.84
N ASN A 675 40.22 29.60 -20.53
CA ASN A 675 41.02 28.78 -19.68
C ASN A 675 40.49 28.89 -18.23
N GLN A 676 40.16 27.76 -17.65
CA GLN A 676 39.60 27.68 -16.29
C GLN A 676 40.53 28.29 -15.21
N ASN A 677 41.83 28.22 -15.43
CA ASN A 677 42.82 28.84 -14.51
C ASN A 677 42.73 30.38 -14.49
N ASP A 678 42.28 30.98 -15.62
CA ASP A 678 42.18 32.42 -15.78
C ASP A 678 40.86 33.00 -15.29
N LEU A 679 39.91 32.15 -14.81
CA LEU A 679 38.63 32.63 -14.27
C LEU A 679 38.85 33.55 -13.07
N VAL A 680 37.95 34.53 -12.91
CA VAL A 680 37.92 35.39 -11.72
C VAL A 680 37.60 34.53 -10.49
N GLU A 681 38.27 34.82 -9.36
CA GLU A 681 38.18 33.93 -8.17
C GLU A 681 36.75 33.68 -7.65
N ILE A 682 35.89 34.71 -7.70
CA ILE A 682 34.49 34.52 -7.28
C ILE A 682 33.70 33.61 -8.26
N ASP A 683 34.09 33.56 -9.51
CA ASP A 683 33.50 32.68 -10.53
C ASP A 683 33.95 31.23 -10.30
N LYS A 684 35.22 31.03 -9.90
CA LYS A 684 35.75 29.75 -9.45
C LYS A 684 35.03 29.25 -8.21
N TRP A 685 34.79 30.18 -7.23
CA TRP A 685 34.06 29.86 -6.02
C TRP A 685 32.66 29.33 -6.27
N ILE A 686 31.85 30.02 -7.10
CA ILE A 686 30.47 29.59 -7.33
C ILE A 686 30.35 28.26 -8.10
N ILE A 687 31.31 28.01 -9.02
CA ILE A 687 31.39 26.71 -9.70
C ILE A 687 31.75 25.62 -8.70
N SER A 688 32.74 25.85 -7.83
CA SER A 688 33.16 24.89 -6.81
C SER A 688 32.02 24.61 -5.80
N ALA A 689 31.26 25.64 -5.43
CA ALA A 689 30.09 25.50 -4.58
C ALA A 689 28.96 24.66 -5.26
N ALA A 690 28.76 24.82 -6.58
CA ALA A 690 27.80 24.03 -7.32
C ALA A 690 28.24 22.55 -7.47
N ILE A 691 29.53 22.28 -7.68
CA ILE A 691 30.09 20.92 -7.69
C ILE A 691 29.87 20.24 -6.34
N LYS A 692 30.15 20.96 -5.23
CA LYS A 692 29.90 20.45 -3.89
C LYS A 692 28.42 20.14 -3.64
N LEU A 693 27.52 21.02 -4.13
CA LEU A 693 26.07 20.76 -4.09
C LEU A 693 25.70 19.47 -4.85
N ASP A 694 26.28 19.23 -6.04
CA ASP A 694 26.04 18.02 -6.83
C ASP A 694 26.45 16.75 -6.08
N GLU A 695 27.60 16.78 -5.38
CA GLU A 695 28.07 15.67 -4.54
C GLU A 695 27.14 15.44 -3.33
N GLU A 696 26.73 16.50 -2.65
CA GLU A 696 25.81 16.41 -1.51
C GLU A 696 24.44 15.86 -1.96
N VAL A 697 23.89 16.34 -3.07
CA VAL A 697 22.62 15.89 -3.62
C VAL A 697 22.69 14.43 -4.05
N LYS A 698 23.82 13.97 -4.61
CA LYS A 698 24.00 12.54 -4.95
C LYS A 698 23.84 11.65 -3.71
N ASN A 699 24.51 11.99 -2.60
CA ASN A 699 24.41 11.21 -1.36
C ASN A 699 22.99 11.23 -0.77
N LEU A 700 22.30 12.36 -0.86
CA LEU A 700 20.90 12.49 -0.41
C LEU A 700 19.94 11.67 -1.29
N ASN A 701 20.18 11.60 -2.59
CA ASN A 701 19.39 10.76 -3.52
C ASN A 701 19.60 9.27 -3.24
N ASP A 702 20.81 8.84 -2.91
CA ASP A 702 21.09 7.44 -2.59
C ASP A 702 20.41 7.01 -1.28
N SER A 703 20.11 7.94 -0.37
CA SER A 703 19.33 7.72 0.86
C SER A 703 17.86 8.10 0.72
N TYR A 704 17.37 8.38 -0.48
CA TYR A 704 15.99 8.82 -0.77
C TYR A 704 15.52 10.05 0.03
N ALA A 705 16.43 10.91 0.49
CA ALA A 705 16.15 12.09 1.31
C ALA A 705 15.80 13.33 0.46
N TYR A 706 14.74 13.23 -0.37
CA TYR A 706 14.39 14.24 -1.37
C TYR A 706 14.04 15.61 -0.77
N HIS A 707 13.46 15.67 0.42
CA HIS A 707 13.18 16.93 1.11
C HIS A 707 14.45 17.72 1.43
N HIS A 708 15.55 17.04 1.76
CA HIS A 708 16.85 17.68 1.91
C HIS A 708 17.46 18.08 0.56
N VAL A 709 17.23 17.29 -0.51
CA VAL A 709 17.64 17.70 -1.88
C VAL A 709 16.99 19.02 -2.26
N VAL A 710 15.67 19.13 -2.11
CA VAL A 710 14.93 20.37 -2.41
C VAL A 710 15.43 21.53 -1.56
N GLN A 711 15.62 21.29 -0.26
CA GLN A 711 16.12 22.32 0.66
C GLN A 711 17.51 22.84 0.24
N LYS A 712 18.43 21.94 -0.09
CA LYS A 712 19.79 22.30 -0.54
C LYS A 712 19.78 23.10 -1.83
N ILE A 713 19.03 22.65 -2.84
CA ILE A 713 18.89 23.36 -4.12
C ILE A 713 18.25 24.75 -3.91
N HIS A 714 17.17 24.80 -3.13
CA HIS A 714 16.52 26.08 -2.84
C HIS A 714 17.44 27.06 -2.12
N ASN A 715 18.15 26.60 -1.09
CA ASN A 715 19.09 27.43 -0.35
C ASN A 715 20.20 27.94 -1.26
N PHE A 716 20.78 27.07 -2.08
CA PHE A 716 21.80 27.48 -3.05
C PHE A 716 21.29 28.57 -4.02
N CYS A 717 20.06 28.39 -4.54
CA CYS A 717 19.45 29.42 -5.41
C CYS A 717 19.21 30.75 -4.70
N VAL A 718 18.84 30.74 -3.42
CA VAL A 718 18.46 31.94 -2.67
C VAL A 718 19.69 32.65 -2.07
N HIS A 719 20.59 31.89 -1.44
CA HIS A 719 21.70 32.44 -0.68
C HIS A 719 22.98 32.61 -1.52
N GLU A 720 23.54 31.51 -2.02
CA GLU A 720 24.82 31.54 -2.74
C GLU A 720 24.65 32.27 -4.09
N LEU A 721 23.63 31.92 -4.86
CA LEU A 721 23.36 32.60 -6.12
C LEU A 721 22.71 33.98 -5.88
N GLY A 722 21.46 34.01 -5.39
CA GLY A 722 20.66 35.22 -5.32
C GLY A 722 21.22 36.27 -4.38
N GLY A 723 21.68 35.89 -3.16
CA GLY A 723 22.15 36.78 -2.11
C GLY A 723 23.59 37.23 -2.28
N ILE A 724 24.40 36.49 -3.05
CA ILE A 724 25.83 36.78 -3.18
C ILE A 724 26.22 36.96 -4.64
N TYR A 725 26.26 35.85 -5.41
CA TYR A 725 26.93 35.82 -6.69
C TYR A 725 26.24 36.69 -7.76
N LEU A 726 24.93 36.50 -7.97
CA LEU A 726 24.20 37.21 -9.00
C LEU A 726 24.12 38.71 -8.75
N ASP A 727 24.15 39.15 -7.50
CA ASP A 727 24.19 40.57 -7.14
C ASP A 727 25.57 41.19 -7.45
N ILE A 728 26.66 40.52 -7.09
CA ILE A 728 28.02 41.01 -7.32
C ILE A 728 28.35 41.11 -8.80
N ILE A 729 27.88 40.18 -9.64
CA ILE A 729 28.23 40.16 -11.05
C ILE A 729 27.42 41.15 -11.92
N LYS A 730 26.36 41.80 -11.40
CA LYS A 730 25.48 42.67 -12.18
C LYS A 730 26.22 43.71 -13.01
N ASP A 731 27.15 44.44 -12.38
CA ASP A 731 27.91 45.46 -13.07
C ASP A 731 28.81 44.87 -14.14
N ARG A 732 29.46 43.74 -13.87
CA ARG A 732 30.28 43.03 -14.88
C ARG A 732 29.41 42.56 -16.05
N MET A 733 28.22 42.09 -15.78
CA MET A 733 27.33 41.58 -16.83
C MET A 733 26.74 42.67 -17.68
N TYR A 734 26.36 43.83 -17.10
CA TYR A 734 25.54 44.82 -17.79
C TYR A 734 26.34 45.99 -18.40
N VAL A 735 27.43 46.44 -17.77
CA VAL A 735 28.12 47.66 -18.14
C VAL A 735 29.55 47.46 -18.71
N THR A 736 30.14 46.28 -18.56
CA THR A 736 31.45 46.01 -19.14
C THR A 736 31.32 45.72 -20.67
N LYS A 737 32.46 45.83 -21.38
CA LYS A 737 32.50 45.45 -22.79
C LYS A 737 32.05 44.01 -22.98
N SER A 738 31.26 43.74 -24.03
CA SER A 738 30.66 42.43 -24.25
C SER A 738 31.66 41.27 -24.38
N ASP A 739 32.88 41.55 -24.88
CA ASP A 739 33.99 40.59 -25.00
C ASP A 739 35.04 40.70 -23.93
N SER A 740 34.76 41.40 -22.79
CA SER A 740 35.70 41.54 -21.71
C SER A 740 35.94 40.20 -20.96
N HIS A 741 37.18 39.97 -20.56
CA HIS A 741 37.54 38.78 -19.77
C HIS A 741 36.65 38.61 -18.56
N ALA A 742 36.41 39.71 -17.81
CA ALA A 742 35.58 39.65 -16.58
C ALA A 742 34.13 39.23 -16.85
N ARG A 743 33.55 39.63 -17.98
CA ARG A 743 32.18 39.20 -18.38
C ARG A 743 32.17 37.76 -18.88
N ASN A 744 33.13 37.39 -19.71
CA ASN A 744 33.21 36.00 -20.22
C ASN A 744 33.43 34.99 -19.10
N SER A 745 34.24 35.34 -18.09
CA SER A 745 34.44 34.52 -16.90
C SER A 745 33.13 34.32 -16.14
N ALA A 746 32.35 35.38 -15.91
CA ALA A 746 31.06 35.29 -15.25
C ALA A 746 30.04 34.48 -16.05
N GLN A 747 29.98 34.66 -17.39
CA GLN A 747 29.09 33.88 -18.26
C GLN A 747 29.45 32.39 -18.28
N PHE A 748 30.76 32.08 -18.32
CA PHE A 748 31.20 30.67 -18.20
C PHE A 748 30.73 30.05 -16.87
N ALA A 749 30.92 30.77 -15.77
CA ALA A 749 30.46 30.29 -14.45
C ALA A 749 28.94 30.12 -14.39
N LEU A 750 28.17 31.09 -14.92
CA LEU A 750 26.71 30.98 -14.99
C LEU A 750 26.28 29.77 -15.83
N PHE A 751 26.97 29.46 -16.92
CA PHE A 751 26.66 28.32 -17.79
C PHE A 751 26.94 26.99 -17.06
N GLU A 752 28.10 26.83 -16.43
CA GLU A 752 28.44 25.60 -15.70
C GLU A 752 27.51 25.37 -14.50
N VAL A 753 27.21 26.42 -13.73
CA VAL A 753 26.27 26.35 -12.61
C VAL A 753 24.85 26.03 -13.09
N ALA A 754 24.41 26.63 -14.20
CA ALA A 754 23.09 26.36 -14.77
C ALA A 754 22.98 24.89 -15.24
N ASP A 755 24.03 24.35 -15.90
CA ASP A 755 24.08 22.97 -16.36
C ASP A 755 23.94 21.97 -15.18
N ILE A 756 24.68 22.23 -14.08
CA ILE A 756 24.57 21.43 -12.84
C ILE A 756 23.14 21.50 -12.29
N LEU A 757 22.64 22.71 -12.05
CA LEU A 757 21.34 22.89 -11.41
C LEU A 757 20.17 22.33 -12.23
N ILE A 758 20.20 22.47 -13.57
CA ILE A 758 19.13 21.90 -14.43
C ILE A 758 19.08 20.38 -14.23
N ARG A 759 20.22 19.71 -14.19
CA ARG A 759 20.30 18.27 -13.95
C ARG A 759 19.82 17.87 -12.56
N LEU A 760 20.18 18.66 -11.54
CA LEU A 760 19.77 18.40 -10.16
C LEU A 760 18.26 18.54 -9.96
N ILE A 761 17.61 19.51 -10.63
CA ILE A 761 16.16 19.69 -10.50
C ILE A 761 15.37 18.76 -11.42
N SER A 762 15.97 18.19 -12.48
CA SER A 762 15.25 17.48 -13.54
C SER A 762 14.47 16.24 -13.06
N PRO A 763 14.86 15.48 -12.03
CA PRO A 763 14.01 14.39 -11.50
C PRO A 763 12.76 14.89 -10.79
N ILE A 764 12.77 16.12 -10.28
CA ILE A 764 11.70 16.71 -9.44
C ILE A 764 10.84 17.67 -10.28
N LEU A 765 11.44 18.71 -10.88
CA LEU A 765 10.79 19.73 -11.69
C LEU A 765 10.96 19.42 -13.18
N VAL A 766 10.34 18.31 -13.61
CA VAL A 766 10.62 17.67 -14.90
C VAL A 766 10.30 18.58 -16.09
N PHE A 767 9.19 19.28 -16.01
CA PHE A 767 8.75 20.20 -17.07
C PHE A 767 9.57 21.47 -17.10
N THR A 768 9.84 22.02 -15.93
CA THR A 768 10.65 23.24 -15.82
C THR A 768 12.09 23.00 -16.28
N ALA A 769 12.68 21.86 -15.92
CA ALA A 769 14.03 21.50 -16.35
C ALA A 769 14.10 21.38 -17.89
N GLU A 770 13.12 20.71 -18.50
CA GLU A 770 13.04 20.59 -19.97
C GLU A 770 12.83 21.97 -20.62
N GLU A 771 11.93 22.82 -20.10
CA GLU A 771 11.71 24.17 -20.62
C GLU A 771 13.00 24.99 -20.62
N ILE A 772 13.78 24.94 -19.52
CA ILE A 772 15.05 25.64 -19.41
C ILE A 772 16.06 25.06 -20.40
N TRP A 773 16.14 23.73 -20.51
CA TRP A 773 17.03 23.05 -21.44
C TRP A 773 16.75 23.48 -22.88
N GLN A 774 15.49 23.53 -23.27
CA GLN A 774 15.06 23.95 -24.63
C GLN A 774 15.18 25.45 -24.87
N SER A 775 15.40 26.28 -23.84
CA SER A 775 15.51 27.73 -23.96
C SER A 775 16.88 28.22 -24.44
N HIS A 776 17.91 27.36 -24.49
CA HIS A 776 19.27 27.78 -24.83
C HIS A 776 19.96 26.79 -25.79
N ASP A 777 20.52 27.28 -26.89
CA ASP A 777 21.10 26.47 -27.96
C ASP A 777 22.25 25.57 -27.49
N LEU A 778 23.08 26.04 -26.56
CA LEU A 778 24.20 25.23 -26.06
C LEU A 778 23.74 24.01 -25.27
N PHE A 779 22.60 24.06 -24.61
CA PHE A 779 22.02 22.87 -23.96
C PHE A 779 21.43 21.93 -25.02
N LYS A 780 20.65 22.43 -25.96
CA LYS A 780 20.10 21.64 -27.09
C LYS A 780 21.16 20.92 -27.90
N LYS A 781 22.34 21.53 -28.08
CA LYS A 781 23.49 20.91 -28.76
C LYS A 781 24.10 19.74 -27.98
N GLN A 782 23.97 19.73 -26.64
CA GLN A 782 24.46 18.61 -25.81
C GLN A 782 23.59 17.37 -26.00
N SER A 783 22.26 17.54 -25.95
CA SER A 783 21.30 16.48 -26.23
C SER A 783 19.92 17.05 -26.54
N LYS A 784 19.04 16.23 -27.15
CA LYS A 784 17.66 16.60 -27.47
C LYS A 784 16.80 16.90 -26.24
N SER A 785 17.13 16.32 -25.10
CA SER A 785 16.41 16.49 -23.84
C SER A 785 17.39 16.40 -22.67
N VAL A 786 17.07 17.07 -21.56
CA VAL A 786 17.86 17.00 -20.32
C VAL A 786 17.98 15.54 -19.82
N PHE A 787 16.98 14.69 -20.08
CA PHE A 787 16.95 13.29 -19.66
C PHE A 787 17.84 12.35 -20.49
N LEU A 788 18.34 12.81 -21.64
CA LEU A 788 19.28 12.09 -22.50
C LEU A 788 20.72 12.50 -22.25
N CYS A 789 20.93 13.47 -21.38
CA CYS A 789 22.27 14.01 -21.16
C CYS A 789 22.99 13.26 -20.03
N PRO A 790 24.04 12.52 -20.31
CA PRO A 790 24.81 11.83 -19.30
C PRO A 790 25.40 12.84 -18.30
N LYS A 791 25.57 12.40 -17.05
CA LYS A 791 26.22 13.21 -16.03
C LYS A 791 27.60 13.66 -16.52
N LYS A 792 27.82 14.96 -16.57
CA LYS A 792 29.13 15.53 -16.85
C LYS A 792 29.99 15.46 -15.59
N SER A 793 31.11 14.75 -15.63
CA SER A 793 32.10 14.87 -14.56
C SER A 793 32.78 16.23 -14.69
N LEU A 794 32.50 17.12 -13.74
CA LEU A 794 33.17 18.39 -13.66
C LEU A 794 34.48 18.23 -12.87
N ASN A 795 35.59 18.66 -13.47
CA ASN A 795 36.85 18.69 -12.75
C ASN A 795 36.79 19.80 -11.69
N LYS A 796 37.35 19.51 -10.51
CA LYS A 796 37.51 20.49 -9.48
C LYS A 796 38.32 21.67 -10.02
N ILE A 797 37.81 22.88 -9.87
CA ILE A 797 38.49 24.10 -10.30
C ILE A 797 39.41 24.54 -9.18
N GLU A 798 40.69 24.74 -9.47
CA GLU A 798 41.66 25.25 -8.50
C GLU A 798 41.42 26.76 -8.28
N SER A 799 41.27 27.15 -7.02
CA SER A 799 41.12 28.53 -6.57
C SER A 799 42.34 28.94 -5.70
N SER A 800 42.78 30.16 -5.83
CA SER A 800 43.80 30.74 -4.99
C SER A 800 43.28 31.14 -3.59
N ILE A 801 41.95 31.21 -3.42
CA ILE A 801 41.25 31.52 -2.18
C ILE A 801 40.64 30.25 -1.62
N SER A 802 40.94 29.90 -0.40
CA SER A 802 40.41 28.71 0.26
C SER A 802 38.94 28.89 0.67
N ASP A 803 38.23 27.78 0.90
CA ASP A 803 36.85 27.81 1.39
C ASP A 803 36.73 28.57 2.74
N ASP A 804 37.73 28.46 3.60
CA ASP A 804 37.74 29.17 4.88
C ASP A 804 37.96 30.66 4.70
N ASP A 805 38.84 31.11 3.78
CA ASP A 805 39.00 32.49 3.44
C ASP A 805 37.71 33.09 2.87
N TRP A 806 37.00 32.34 1.99
CA TRP A 806 35.70 32.77 1.47
C TRP A 806 34.66 32.94 2.58
N LYS A 807 34.62 32.09 3.59
CA LYS A 807 33.75 32.26 4.79
C LYS A 807 34.03 33.57 5.51
N VAL A 808 35.32 33.93 5.69
CA VAL A 808 35.72 35.18 6.33
C VAL A 808 35.30 36.37 5.46
N ILE A 809 35.54 36.35 4.15
CA ILE A 809 35.15 37.41 3.22
C ILE A 809 33.64 37.66 3.29
N PHE A 810 32.80 36.59 3.27
CA PHE A 810 31.34 36.72 3.35
C PHE A 810 30.89 37.20 4.74
N ALA A 811 31.51 36.77 5.83
CA ALA A 811 31.20 37.27 7.16
C ALA A 811 31.49 38.78 7.30
N VAL A 812 32.60 39.25 6.71
CA VAL A 812 32.90 40.69 6.62
C VAL A 812 31.85 41.43 5.80
N LYS A 813 31.49 40.91 4.60
CA LYS A 813 30.41 41.47 3.76
C LYS A 813 29.10 41.62 4.53
N ASP A 814 28.69 40.58 5.25
CA ASP A 814 27.44 40.59 6.02
C ASP A 814 27.47 41.60 7.14
N SER A 815 28.60 41.72 7.86
CA SER A 815 28.80 42.75 8.87
C SER A 815 28.72 44.18 8.31
N VAL A 816 29.32 44.40 7.12
CA VAL A 816 29.24 45.68 6.42
C VAL A 816 27.80 45.99 6.02
N ASN A 817 27.09 45.03 5.41
CA ASN A 817 25.70 45.17 5.01
C ASN A 817 24.79 45.50 6.21
N GLN A 818 24.98 44.83 7.35
CA GLN A 818 24.23 45.14 8.59
C GLN A 818 24.44 46.58 9.05
N ASN A 819 25.68 47.07 9.00
CA ASN A 819 25.99 48.46 9.37
C ASN A 819 25.38 49.46 8.36
N ILE A 820 25.41 49.15 7.07
CA ILE A 820 24.76 49.96 6.03
C ILE A 820 23.23 50.01 6.27
N GLU A 821 22.60 48.92 6.55
CA GLU A 821 21.15 48.88 6.82
C GLU A 821 20.79 49.65 8.11
N LYS A 822 21.62 49.56 9.14
CA LYS A 822 21.48 50.39 10.33
C LYS A 822 21.58 51.89 10.02
N ALA A 823 22.58 52.27 9.24
CA ALA A 823 22.75 53.66 8.80
C ALA A 823 21.57 54.16 7.93
N ARG A 824 20.99 53.28 7.13
CA ARG A 824 19.73 53.57 6.37
C ARG A 824 18.52 53.72 7.30
N ALA A 825 18.36 52.85 8.27
CA ALA A 825 17.30 52.96 9.27
C ALA A 825 17.41 54.25 10.10
N ASP A 826 18.64 54.65 10.45
CA ASP A 826 18.95 55.88 11.14
C ASP A 826 18.91 57.13 10.24
N SER A 827 18.55 57.00 8.94
CA SER A 827 18.49 58.05 7.93
C SER A 827 19.83 58.79 7.69
N VAL A 828 20.95 58.16 8.03
CA VAL A 828 22.31 58.69 7.78
C VAL A 828 22.64 58.57 6.29
N ILE A 829 22.22 57.50 5.66
CA ILE A 829 22.28 57.26 4.20
C ILE A 829 20.88 57.04 3.65
N LYS A 830 20.57 57.65 2.49
CA LYS A 830 19.23 57.56 1.87
C LYS A 830 19.15 56.63 0.65
N GLY A 831 20.28 56.48 -0.03
CA GLY A 831 20.34 55.70 -1.27
C GLY A 831 21.67 55.01 -1.48
N SER A 832 21.79 54.26 -2.59
CA SER A 832 23.01 53.55 -2.97
C SER A 832 24.16 54.44 -3.48
N LEU A 833 23.88 55.72 -3.68
CA LEU A 833 24.84 56.70 -4.17
C LEU A 833 25.24 57.70 -3.07
N ASP A 834 24.78 57.56 -1.85
CA ASP A 834 25.12 58.45 -0.72
C ASP A 834 26.44 58.08 -0.04
#